data_2b8333c3287e9f6be9654dd202a2a0a6
#
_entry.id   2b8333c3287e9f6be9654dd202a2a0a6
#
_cell.length_a   1.000
_cell.length_b   1.000
_cell.length_c   1.000
_cell.angle_alpha   90.00
_cell.angle_beta   90.00
_cell.angle_gamma   90.00
#
_symmetry.space_group_name_H-M   'P 1'
#
loop_
_entity.id
_entity.type
_entity.pdbx_description
1 polymer ?
#
loop_
_entity_poly.entity_id
_entity_poly.type
_entity_poly.pdbx_seq_one_letter_code
_entity_poly.pdbx_strand_id
1 'polypeptide(L)'
;MKLLKYAGFVPYLAIAFINASVDLAHKITIQNVLLKSFSGESLVVLTALINAMILLPFIFLFSPSAFINDKFSRTNVIRYSSLAAVAISAGILLSYMTGMFALSFVLTLILAAQSAVYSPAKYSIIKSIVGTENIGMANGVIQALTIVAILFSSFAFSFFFEAHYVASDDPNEVLQSVWVIGVALVLLSALEAYFAFKIPFFKQEAENTEGQFDMRKYLSLGYLKDNVRTLKADQNIWLSVIGLSLFWGVSQIIVAAFPAHYKAMFNEDNAVVIQAILAVSGVGLVLGSYLAGRASRLHIELGIVPLGALGICASLFFLTLAQSGVVLALCSFVFGFSGGLLIVPLNATIQYFAPEKISGKIMAGNNFVQNVFMVVFLLLSIVFVQLNVSTQGLFLVTSAACFAASLYTMSKVPHLFTRLFLLFALKANYRFHVDGLKNLPQSGGVLLLGNHISWIDWLVLQAASPRAIKFVMYRPIYNKWYLTWFFRIFKVIPIGGGSSRESIETIREYLARGEVVALFPEGHISYNGQINEFQKGFEHVLKDLENVTTVPFYLRGLWGSSFSRADSFYKNLTKRQGKREILVAFGKPIHGFIDATAMKQKVLELSFSVWEKVMSKRKPLMHHWLSSAKSNLFKEATVDAQGTKLNNLKFIAAVLMFVKTLKAALGNEKMLACYYQVHQSGQLLI
;
A
#
# COMPACT_ATOMS: atom_id res chain seq x y z
N MET A 1 -4.33 -11.58 -8.59
CA MET A 1 -4.37 -12.11 -9.97
C MET A 1 -4.05 -11.10 -11.09
N LYS A 2 -4.34 -9.79 -10.98
CA LYS A 2 -3.96 -8.83 -12.05
C LYS A 2 -2.43 -8.68 -12.24
N LEU A 3 -1.63 -8.69 -11.17
CA LEU A 3 -0.18 -8.51 -11.26
C LEU A 3 0.53 -9.66 -12.00
N LEU A 4 0.05 -10.89 -11.88
CA LEU A 4 0.64 -12.06 -12.52
C LEU A 4 0.54 -12.03 -14.06
N LYS A 5 -0.25 -11.10 -14.62
CA LYS A 5 -0.40 -10.90 -16.08
C LYS A 5 0.67 -9.99 -16.67
N TYR A 6 1.44 -9.26 -15.83
CA TYR A 6 2.52 -8.43 -16.33
C TYR A 6 3.72 -9.28 -16.74
N ALA A 7 4.21 -9.04 -17.96
CA ALA A 7 5.39 -9.73 -18.47
C ALA A 7 6.60 -9.49 -17.54
N GLY A 8 7.25 -10.55 -17.11
CA GLY A 8 8.40 -10.50 -16.19
C GLY A 8 8.05 -10.47 -14.70
N PHE A 9 6.79 -10.29 -14.27
CA PHE A 9 6.46 -10.23 -12.83
C PHE A 9 6.60 -11.59 -12.13
N VAL A 10 6.17 -12.68 -12.78
CA VAL A 10 6.32 -14.04 -12.20
C VAL A 10 7.78 -14.45 -12.08
N PRO A 11 8.63 -14.35 -13.13
CA PRO A 11 10.08 -14.56 -13.00
C PRO A 11 10.71 -13.70 -11.91
N TYR A 12 10.30 -12.42 -11.81
CA TYR A 12 10.79 -11.52 -10.77
C TYR A 12 10.44 -12.01 -9.35
N LEU A 13 9.21 -12.49 -9.12
CA LEU A 13 8.82 -13.07 -7.83
C LEU A 13 9.67 -14.31 -7.49
N ALA A 14 9.93 -15.19 -8.47
CA ALA A 14 10.78 -16.36 -8.29
C ALA A 14 12.21 -15.94 -7.88
N ILE A 15 12.79 -14.95 -8.56
CA ILE A 15 14.12 -14.41 -8.21
C ILE A 15 14.10 -13.82 -6.80
N ALA A 16 13.10 -13.01 -6.45
CA ALA A 16 13.01 -12.39 -5.13
C ALA A 16 12.94 -13.42 -4.00
N PHE A 17 12.23 -14.53 -4.22
CA PHE A 17 12.15 -15.65 -3.28
C PHE A 17 13.47 -16.40 -3.17
N ILE A 18 14.05 -16.81 -4.30
CA ILE A 18 15.25 -17.64 -4.33
C ILE A 18 16.47 -16.87 -3.80
N ASN A 19 16.66 -15.62 -4.20
CA ASN A 19 17.74 -14.77 -3.72
C ASN A 19 17.71 -14.63 -2.18
N ALA A 20 16.54 -14.28 -1.61
CA ALA A 20 16.41 -14.20 -0.15
C ALA A 20 16.69 -15.55 0.53
N SER A 21 16.33 -16.66 -0.14
CA SER A 21 16.56 -18.01 0.37
C SER A 21 18.04 -18.38 0.38
N VAL A 22 18.77 -18.09 -0.69
CA VAL A 22 20.23 -18.41 -0.81
C VAL A 22 21.04 -17.61 0.20
N ASP A 23 20.82 -16.29 0.29
CA ASP A 23 21.52 -15.42 1.23
C ASP A 23 21.35 -15.88 2.68
N LEU A 24 20.12 -16.22 3.05
CA LEU A 24 19.82 -16.65 4.41
C LEU A 24 20.30 -18.08 4.70
N ALA A 25 20.17 -18.99 3.73
CA ALA A 25 20.57 -20.38 3.88
C ALA A 25 22.07 -20.52 4.19
N HIS A 26 22.93 -19.81 3.45
CA HIS A 26 24.37 -19.79 3.73
C HIS A 26 24.66 -19.21 5.12
N LYS A 27 24.06 -18.05 5.46
CA LYS A 27 24.20 -17.42 6.78
C LYS A 27 23.86 -18.38 7.91
N ILE A 28 22.69 -19.02 7.83
CA ILE A 28 22.20 -19.95 8.87
C ILE A 28 23.12 -21.15 9.00
N THR A 29 23.59 -21.70 7.89
CA THR A 29 24.55 -22.82 7.90
C THR A 29 25.82 -22.44 8.66
N ILE A 30 26.42 -21.29 8.38
CA ILE A 30 27.59 -20.82 9.11
C ILE A 30 27.29 -20.57 10.59
N GLN A 31 26.13 -19.94 10.91
CA GLN A 31 25.72 -19.75 12.29
C GLN A 31 25.53 -21.08 13.06
N ASN A 32 24.99 -22.10 12.40
CA ASN A 32 24.83 -23.43 13.01
C ASN A 32 26.17 -24.12 13.21
N VAL A 33 27.14 -23.98 12.27
CA VAL A 33 28.49 -24.45 12.51
C VAL A 33 29.13 -23.79 13.72
N LEU A 34 28.98 -22.44 13.85
CA LEU A 34 29.47 -21.71 15.03
C LEU A 34 28.85 -22.21 16.32
N LEU A 35 27.52 -22.44 16.34
CA LEU A 35 26.81 -22.96 17.52
C LEU A 35 27.28 -24.35 17.96
N LYS A 36 27.63 -25.21 17.01
CA LYS A 36 28.04 -26.59 17.29
C LYS A 36 29.53 -26.68 17.70
N SER A 37 30.40 -25.76 17.19
CA SER A 37 31.85 -25.85 17.38
C SER A 37 32.42 -24.84 18.40
N PHE A 38 31.67 -23.81 18.78
CA PHE A 38 32.17 -22.75 19.67
C PHE A 38 31.27 -22.53 20.85
N SER A 39 31.82 -22.04 21.98
CA SER A 39 31.09 -21.69 23.20
C SER A 39 31.59 -20.38 23.82
N GLY A 40 30.85 -19.82 24.76
CA GLY A 40 31.25 -18.63 25.53
C GLY A 40 31.49 -17.38 24.67
N GLU A 41 32.55 -16.65 24.98
CA GLU A 41 32.87 -15.36 24.33
C GLU A 41 33.18 -15.52 22.83
N SER A 42 33.88 -16.60 22.43
CA SER A 42 34.22 -16.85 21.01
C SER A 42 32.95 -16.97 20.14
N LEU A 43 31.93 -17.68 20.62
CA LEU A 43 30.68 -17.81 19.92
C LEU A 43 30.00 -16.44 19.74
N VAL A 44 29.97 -15.60 20.78
CA VAL A 44 29.36 -14.27 20.73
C VAL A 44 30.09 -13.38 19.72
N VAL A 45 31.42 -13.34 19.79
CA VAL A 45 32.25 -12.53 18.89
C VAL A 45 32.10 -12.96 17.43
N LEU A 46 32.18 -14.26 17.14
CA LEU A 46 32.03 -14.78 15.77
C LEU A 46 30.61 -14.57 15.22
N THR A 47 29.59 -14.73 16.06
CA THR A 47 28.20 -14.45 15.68
C THR A 47 27.97 -12.95 15.39
N ALA A 48 28.57 -12.07 16.19
CA ALA A 48 28.51 -10.64 15.93
C ALA A 48 29.25 -10.27 14.64
N LEU A 49 30.41 -10.89 14.40
CA LEU A 49 31.21 -10.67 13.20
C LEU A 49 30.46 -11.08 11.94
N ILE A 50 29.82 -12.27 11.92
CA ILE A 50 29.07 -12.73 10.74
C ILE A 50 27.87 -11.80 10.44
N ASN A 51 27.19 -11.30 11.46
CA ASN A 51 26.12 -10.32 11.28
C ASN A 51 26.67 -8.99 10.74
N ALA A 52 27.81 -8.51 11.22
CA ALA A 52 28.46 -7.32 10.70
C ALA A 52 28.89 -7.48 9.23
N MET A 53 29.45 -8.63 8.85
CA MET A 53 29.83 -8.94 7.48
C MET A 53 28.70 -8.81 6.48
N ILE A 54 27.46 -9.04 6.89
CA ILE A 54 26.28 -8.89 6.03
C ILE A 54 25.90 -7.43 5.85
N LEU A 55 26.03 -6.59 6.89
CA LEU A 55 25.64 -5.17 6.85
C LEU A 55 26.71 -4.28 6.22
N LEU A 56 27.98 -4.58 6.43
CA LEU A 56 29.11 -3.75 5.96
C LEU A 56 29.12 -3.49 4.45
N PRO A 57 28.90 -4.48 3.55
CA PRO A 57 28.85 -4.20 2.12
C PRO A 57 27.79 -3.20 1.71
N PHE A 58 26.62 -3.19 2.34
CA PHE A 58 25.57 -2.22 2.06
C PHE A 58 25.95 -0.80 2.48
N ILE A 59 26.86 -0.66 3.45
CA ILE A 59 27.39 0.64 3.88
C ILE A 59 28.53 1.08 2.95
N PHE A 60 29.50 0.21 2.69
CA PHE A 60 30.67 0.58 1.90
C PHE A 60 30.43 0.61 0.40
N LEU A 61 29.63 -0.32 -0.14
CA LEU A 61 29.38 -0.40 -1.58
C LEU A 61 28.20 0.44 -2.06
N PHE A 62 27.58 1.28 -1.22
CA PHE A 62 26.39 2.03 -1.62
C PHE A 62 26.63 2.91 -2.88
N SER A 63 27.80 3.60 -2.98
CA SER A 63 28.12 4.48 -4.11
C SER A 63 28.49 3.69 -5.38
N PRO A 64 29.37 2.66 -5.32
CA PRO A 64 29.58 1.76 -6.45
C PRO A 64 28.29 1.10 -6.95
N SER A 65 27.44 0.61 -6.03
CA SER A 65 26.15 0.01 -6.36
C SER A 65 25.22 1.00 -7.08
N ALA A 66 25.13 2.23 -6.56
CA ALA A 66 24.35 3.29 -7.17
C ALA A 66 24.82 3.57 -8.60
N PHE A 67 26.15 3.74 -8.78
CA PHE A 67 26.76 4.00 -10.08
C PHE A 67 26.49 2.88 -11.10
N ILE A 68 26.67 1.61 -10.69
CA ILE A 68 26.39 0.45 -11.54
C ILE A 68 24.92 0.43 -11.95
N ASN A 69 23.99 0.67 -11.02
CA ASN A 69 22.55 0.62 -11.27
C ASN A 69 22.02 1.81 -12.08
N ASP A 70 22.73 2.94 -12.10
CA ASP A 70 22.37 4.10 -12.92
C ASP A 70 23.04 4.02 -14.32
N LYS A 71 24.20 3.36 -14.45
CA LYS A 71 24.93 3.23 -15.70
C LYS A 71 24.45 2.08 -16.58
N PHE A 72 24.07 0.96 -15.98
CA PHE A 72 23.64 -0.24 -16.70
C PHE A 72 22.14 -0.47 -16.57
N SER A 73 21.56 -1.17 -17.55
CA SER A 73 20.16 -1.54 -17.46
C SER A 73 19.91 -2.45 -16.23
N ARG A 74 18.84 -2.19 -15.51
CA ARG A 74 18.47 -2.94 -14.28
C ARG A 74 18.33 -4.43 -14.55
N THR A 75 17.77 -4.79 -15.71
CA THR A 75 17.66 -6.18 -16.17
C THR A 75 19.04 -6.83 -16.31
N ASN A 76 20.03 -6.13 -16.87
CA ASN A 76 21.39 -6.64 -16.98
C ASN A 76 22.07 -6.77 -15.62
N VAL A 77 21.92 -5.78 -14.75
CA VAL A 77 22.47 -5.85 -13.38
C VAL A 77 21.92 -7.09 -12.65
N ILE A 78 20.61 -7.35 -12.75
CA ILE A 78 19.99 -8.53 -12.16
C ILE A 78 20.57 -9.82 -12.75
N ARG A 79 20.70 -9.92 -14.08
CA ARG A 79 21.23 -11.11 -14.76
C ARG A 79 22.69 -11.41 -14.39
N TYR A 80 23.56 -10.40 -14.44
CA TYR A 80 24.96 -10.59 -14.11
C TYR A 80 25.20 -10.82 -12.61
N SER A 81 24.41 -10.17 -11.74
CA SER A 81 24.45 -10.43 -10.30
C SER A 81 24.01 -11.87 -9.97
N SER A 82 22.98 -12.39 -10.65
CA SER A 82 22.55 -13.78 -10.46
C SER A 82 23.61 -14.79 -10.95
N LEU A 83 24.30 -14.51 -12.06
CA LEU A 83 25.44 -15.34 -12.50
C LEU A 83 26.60 -15.29 -11.49
N ALA A 84 26.92 -14.12 -10.93
CA ALA A 84 27.92 -13.98 -9.87
C ALA A 84 27.53 -14.80 -8.63
N ALA A 85 26.22 -14.81 -8.25
CA ALA A 85 25.73 -15.64 -7.15
C ALA A 85 25.96 -17.13 -7.40
N VAL A 86 25.81 -17.64 -8.64
CA VAL A 86 26.12 -19.02 -9.00
C VAL A 86 27.63 -19.32 -8.77
N ALA A 87 28.50 -18.42 -9.22
CA ALA A 87 29.96 -18.61 -9.05
C ALA A 87 30.36 -18.57 -7.56
N ILE A 88 29.79 -17.67 -6.78
CA ILE A 88 30.02 -17.57 -5.33
C ILE A 88 29.49 -18.81 -4.62
N SER A 89 28.28 -19.27 -4.96
CA SER A 89 27.69 -20.50 -4.39
C SER A 89 28.52 -21.76 -4.74
N ALA A 90 29.13 -21.82 -5.94
CA ALA A 90 30.05 -22.87 -6.28
C ALA A 90 31.33 -22.81 -5.42
N GLY A 91 31.86 -21.62 -5.15
CA GLY A 91 32.95 -21.41 -4.19
C GLY A 91 32.58 -21.85 -2.76
N ILE A 92 31.33 -21.53 -2.33
CA ILE A 92 30.78 -21.97 -1.03
C ILE A 92 30.69 -23.51 -0.98
N LEU A 93 30.19 -24.15 -2.03
CA LEU A 93 30.16 -25.62 -2.13
C LEU A 93 31.56 -26.23 -2.02
N LEU A 94 32.51 -25.65 -2.74
CA LEU A 94 33.91 -26.12 -2.69
C LEU A 94 34.48 -25.97 -1.26
N SER A 95 34.24 -24.85 -0.58
CA SER A 95 34.69 -24.64 0.80
C SER A 95 34.05 -25.62 1.79
N TYR A 96 32.79 -26.01 1.54
CA TYR A 96 32.09 -27.02 2.35
C TYR A 96 32.69 -28.41 2.11
N MET A 97 32.87 -28.80 0.84
CA MET A 97 33.45 -30.11 0.48
C MET A 97 34.87 -30.31 1.02
N THR A 98 35.67 -29.23 1.06
CA THR A 98 37.05 -29.26 1.55
C THR A 98 37.21 -28.99 3.05
N GLY A 99 36.07 -28.66 3.75
CA GLY A 99 36.11 -28.32 5.16
C GLY A 99 36.79 -26.97 5.47
N MET A 100 36.89 -26.05 4.50
CA MET A 100 37.59 -24.77 4.68
C MET A 100 36.61 -23.72 5.33
N PHE A 101 36.39 -23.83 6.65
CA PHE A 101 35.49 -22.95 7.39
C PHE A 101 35.85 -21.46 7.23
N ALA A 102 37.12 -21.10 7.38
CA ALA A 102 37.57 -19.71 7.22
C ALA A 102 37.24 -19.14 5.82
N LEU A 103 37.35 -19.94 4.77
CA LEU A 103 36.98 -19.53 3.40
C LEU A 103 35.48 -19.34 3.28
N SER A 104 34.65 -20.25 3.82
CA SER A 104 33.20 -20.12 3.76
C SER A 104 32.71 -18.92 4.56
N PHE A 105 33.39 -18.59 5.67
CA PHE A 105 33.10 -17.38 6.46
C PHE A 105 33.37 -16.09 5.65
N VAL A 106 34.50 -16.03 4.90
CA VAL A 106 34.81 -14.90 4.00
C VAL A 106 33.85 -14.84 2.82
N LEU A 107 33.40 -15.98 2.29
CA LEU A 107 32.44 -16.04 1.20
C LEU A 107 31.08 -15.45 1.59
N THR A 108 30.73 -15.43 2.88
CA THR A 108 29.56 -14.68 3.39
C THR A 108 29.65 -13.19 3.08
N LEU A 109 30.83 -12.58 3.27
CA LEU A 109 31.06 -11.17 2.94
C LEU A 109 30.93 -10.93 1.42
N ILE A 110 31.49 -11.85 0.60
CA ILE A 110 31.44 -11.73 -0.86
C ILE A 110 30.01 -11.88 -1.37
N LEU A 111 29.24 -12.82 -0.82
CA LEU A 111 27.81 -12.98 -1.15
C LEU A 111 27.00 -11.74 -0.75
N ALA A 112 27.27 -11.19 0.43
CA ALA A 112 26.63 -9.94 0.87
C ALA A 112 27.04 -8.73 -0.01
N ALA A 113 28.27 -8.69 -0.51
CA ALA A 113 28.70 -7.66 -1.45
C ALA A 113 27.97 -7.76 -2.81
N GLN A 114 27.77 -8.99 -3.31
CA GLN A 114 26.95 -9.23 -4.51
C GLN A 114 25.50 -8.76 -4.26
N SER A 115 24.90 -9.10 -3.12
CA SER A 115 23.55 -8.68 -2.75
C SER A 115 23.43 -7.15 -2.58
N ALA A 116 24.47 -6.46 -2.11
CA ALA A 116 24.52 -5.00 -2.03
C ALA A 116 24.47 -4.32 -3.41
N VAL A 117 25.09 -4.91 -4.43
CA VAL A 117 25.02 -4.43 -5.83
C VAL A 117 23.68 -4.76 -6.47
N TYR A 118 23.14 -5.94 -6.20
CA TYR A 118 21.89 -6.44 -6.76
C TYR A 118 20.66 -5.69 -6.23
N SER A 119 20.64 -5.36 -4.94
CA SER A 119 19.48 -4.84 -4.23
C SER A 119 18.86 -3.57 -4.86
N PRO A 120 19.61 -2.53 -5.27
CA PRO A 120 19.04 -1.35 -5.91
C PRO A 120 18.33 -1.66 -7.22
N ALA A 121 18.89 -2.55 -8.06
CA ALA A 121 18.26 -2.99 -9.31
C ALA A 121 16.95 -3.73 -9.04
N LYS A 122 16.97 -4.66 -8.06
CA LYS A 122 15.81 -5.44 -7.63
C LYS A 122 14.62 -4.54 -7.28
N TYR A 123 14.82 -3.50 -6.48
CA TYR A 123 13.71 -2.61 -6.10
C TYR A 123 13.32 -1.60 -7.18
N SER A 124 14.28 -1.10 -7.96
CA SER A 124 13.99 -0.09 -8.97
C SER A 124 13.28 -0.64 -10.22
N ILE A 125 13.48 -1.93 -10.57
CA ILE A 125 12.82 -2.56 -11.72
C ILE A 125 11.31 -2.75 -11.54
N ILE A 126 10.81 -2.76 -10.31
CA ILE A 126 9.38 -2.99 -10.00
C ILE A 126 8.49 -2.01 -10.76
N LYS A 127 8.89 -0.73 -10.78
CA LYS A 127 8.16 0.32 -11.50
C LYS A 127 8.08 0.05 -13.00
N SER A 128 9.15 -0.46 -13.60
CA SER A 128 9.20 -0.83 -15.03
C SER A 128 8.31 -2.03 -15.35
N ILE A 129 8.21 -3.01 -14.44
CA ILE A 129 7.39 -4.22 -14.63
C ILE A 129 5.89 -3.92 -14.51
N VAL A 130 5.45 -3.23 -13.44
CA VAL A 130 4.01 -3.11 -13.10
C VAL A 130 3.41 -1.74 -13.34
N GLY A 131 4.23 -0.76 -13.74
CA GLY A 131 3.83 0.64 -13.89
C GLY A 131 3.57 1.34 -12.55
N THR A 132 3.44 2.67 -12.58
CA THR A 132 3.28 3.51 -11.39
C THR A 132 1.99 3.22 -10.60
N GLU A 133 0.93 2.81 -11.29
CA GLU A 133 -0.38 2.56 -10.67
C GLU A 133 -0.40 1.34 -9.72
N ASN A 134 0.47 0.36 -9.94
CA ASN A 134 0.45 -0.91 -9.21
C ASN A 134 1.64 -1.12 -8.26
N ILE A 135 2.53 -0.11 -8.12
CA ILE A 135 3.73 -0.18 -7.27
C ILE A 135 3.38 -0.59 -5.83
N GLY A 136 2.36 0.04 -5.23
CA GLY A 136 1.98 -0.26 -3.84
C GLY A 136 1.56 -1.71 -3.64
N MET A 137 0.74 -2.25 -4.56
CA MET A 137 0.32 -3.65 -4.49
C MET A 137 1.48 -4.60 -4.78
N ALA A 138 2.36 -4.28 -5.74
CA ALA A 138 3.53 -5.09 -6.06
C ALA A 138 4.48 -5.19 -4.88
N ASN A 139 4.80 -4.06 -4.22
CA ASN A 139 5.62 -4.05 -3.01
C ASN A 139 5.02 -4.88 -1.88
N GLY A 140 3.69 -4.83 -1.67
CA GLY A 140 3.02 -5.67 -0.68
C GLY A 140 3.22 -7.17 -0.95
N VAL A 141 3.06 -7.60 -2.21
CA VAL A 141 3.27 -9.00 -2.61
C VAL A 141 4.74 -9.41 -2.45
N ILE A 142 5.67 -8.56 -2.92
CA ILE A 142 7.11 -8.84 -2.86
C ILE A 142 7.59 -8.92 -1.41
N GLN A 143 7.17 -7.98 -0.56
CA GLN A 143 7.54 -7.98 0.85
C GLN A 143 7.01 -9.23 1.56
N ALA A 144 5.74 -9.58 1.35
CA ALA A 144 5.18 -10.79 1.91
C ALA A 144 5.93 -12.04 1.44
N LEU A 145 6.23 -12.15 0.14
CA LEU A 145 6.95 -13.28 -0.44
C LEU A 145 8.39 -13.38 0.11
N THR A 146 9.08 -12.25 0.24
CA THR A 146 10.45 -12.22 0.80
C THR A 146 10.46 -12.72 2.25
N ILE A 147 9.48 -12.31 3.07
CA ILE A 147 9.39 -12.80 4.46
C ILE A 147 9.06 -14.30 4.50
N VAL A 148 8.16 -14.77 3.62
CA VAL A 148 7.89 -16.22 3.51
C VAL A 148 9.17 -16.97 3.10
N ALA A 149 9.97 -16.42 2.17
CA ALA A 149 11.26 -17.01 1.79
C ALA A 149 12.25 -17.10 2.97
N ILE A 150 12.33 -16.02 3.77
CA ILE A 150 13.17 -15.96 4.97
C ILE A 150 12.75 -17.03 5.98
N LEU A 151 11.46 -17.10 6.34
CA LEU A 151 10.97 -18.06 7.32
C LEU A 151 11.10 -19.50 6.83
N PHE A 152 10.75 -19.76 5.57
CA PHE A 152 10.89 -21.07 4.95
C PHE A 152 12.35 -21.53 4.93
N SER A 153 13.25 -20.66 4.49
CA SER A 153 14.69 -20.99 4.39
C SER A 153 15.33 -21.21 5.75
N SER A 154 14.96 -20.39 6.75
CA SER A 154 15.42 -20.57 8.13
C SER A 154 15.08 -21.97 8.66
N PHE A 155 13.84 -22.39 8.45
CA PHE A 155 13.39 -23.71 8.89
C PHE A 155 14.03 -24.83 8.04
N ALA A 156 13.93 -24.74 6.71
CA ALA A 156 14.37 -25.79 5.81
C ALA A 156 15.89 -26.06 5.93
N PHE A 157 16.71 -25.01 5.93
CA PHE A 157 18.16 -25.18 5.99
C PHE A 157 18.67 -25.53 7.39
N SER A 158 17.98 -25.12 8.45
CA SER A 158 18.28 -25.65 9.80
C SER A 158 17.93 -27.14 9.92
N PHE A 159 16.80 -27.56 9.33
CA PHE A 159 16.43 -28.98 9.28
C PHE A 159 17.43 -29.81 8.44
N PHE A 160 17.83 -29.33 7.26
CA PHE A 160 18.86 -29.98 6.44
C PHE A 160 20.22 -30.04 7.16
N PHE A 161 20.57 -29.00 7.92
CA PHE A 161 21.79 -28.99 8.72
C PHE A 161 21.76 -30.09 9.79
N GLU A 162 20.71 -30.13 10.64
CA GLU A 162 20.58 -31.13 11.70
C GLU A 162 20.50 -32.58 11.16
N ALA A 163 19.94 -32.77 9.95
CA ALA A 163 19.85 -34.10 9.32
C ALA A 163 21.18 -34.65 8.80
N HIS A 164 22.20 -33.79 8.53
CA HIS A 164 23.44 -34.21 7.90
C HIS A 164 24.70 -33.90 8.72
N TYR A 165 24.57 -33.02 9.74
CA TYR A 165 25.73 -32.65 10.52
C TYR A 165 26.29 -33.82 11.33
N VAL A 166 27.64 -33.95 11.40
CA VAL A 166 28.35 -34.87 12.28
C VAL A 166 28.91 -34.07 13.45
N ALA A 167 28.69 -34.53 14.67
CA ALA A 167 29.16 -33.85 15.87
C ALA A 167 30.68 -33.89 15.94
N SER A 168 31.30 -32.72 15.95
CA SER A 168 32.74 -32.52 16.10
C SER A 168 33.00 -31.13 16.71
N ASP A 169 34.09 -31.02 17.46
CA ASP A 169 34.59 -29.73 17.97
C ASP A 169 35.35 -28.93 16.91
N ASP A 170 35.72 -29.57 15.79
CA ASP A 170 36.37 -28.90 14.66
C ASP A 170 35.33 -28.34 13.68
N PRO A 171 35.23 -26.99 13.53
CA PRO A 171 34.30 -26.37 12.60
C PRO A 171 34.50 -26.80 11.15
N ASN A 172 35.72 -27.26 10.78
CA ASN A 172 36.01 -27.76 9.44
C ASN A 172 35.30 -29.09 9.16
N GLU A 173 35.30 -30.01 10.12
CA GLU A 173 34.61 -31.29 9.99
C GLU A 173 33.09 -31.13 10.01
N VAL A 174 32.58 -30.29 10.90
CA VAL A 174 31.13 -29.97 10.93
C VAL A 174 30.71 -29.38 9.59
N LEU A 175 31.48 -28.44 9.01
CA LEU A 175 31.17 -27.83 7.74
C LEU A 175 31.21 -28.86 6.59
N GLN A 176 32.22 -29.75 6.62
CA GLN A 176 32.38 -30.78 5.58
C GLN A 176 31.19 -31.75 5.59
N SER A 177 30.65 -32.11 6.76
CA SER A 177 29.50 -33.03 6.87
C SER A 177 28.22 -32.48 6.19
N VAL A 178 28.06 -31.17 6.09
CA VAL A 178 26.89 -30.51 5.52
C VAL A 178 27.05 -30.03 4.08
N TRP A 179 28.03 -30.59 3.33
CA TRP A 179 28.30 -30.20 1.93
C TRP A 179 27.09 -30.25 1.01
N VAL A 180 26.10 -31.12 1.30
CA VAL A 180 24.84 -31.25 0.56
C VAL A 180 24.10 -29.93 0.53
N ILE A 181 24.17 -29.09 1.60
CA ILE A 181 23.58 -27.74 1.63
C ILE A 181 24.25 -26.86 0.57
N GLY A 182 25.57 -26.97 0.39
CA GLY A 182 26.28 -26.26 -0.68
C GLY A 182 25.80 -26.62 -2.08
N VAL A 183 25.47 -27.90 -2.34
CA VAL A 183 24.80 -28.30 -3.60
C VAL A 183 23.45 -27.62 -3.79
N ALA A 184 22.65 -27.60 -2.73
CA ALA A 184 21.34 -26.94 -2.77
C ALA A 184 21.49 -25.43 -3.07
N LEU A 185 22.49 -24.74 -2.49
CA LEU A 185 22.79 -23.34 -2.78
C LEU A 185 23.12 -23.09 -4.25
N VAL A 186 23.99 -23.95 -4.85
CA VAL A 186 24.36 -23.86 -6.28
C VAL A 186 23.12 -24.04 -7.17
N LEU A 187 22.30 -25.06 -6.88
CA LEU A 187 21.11 -25.35 -7.67
C LEU A 187 20.08 -24.19 -7.57
N LEU A 188 19.87 -23.63 -6.38
CA LEU A 188 18.99 -22.47 -6.18
C LEU A 188 19.54 -21.24 -6.91
N SER A 189 20.84 -20.95 -6.81
CA SER A 189 21.45 -19.82 -7.52
C SER A 189 21.37 -19.98 -9.04
N ALA A 190 21.56 -21.21 -9.56
CA ALA A 190 21.37 -21.50 -10.99
C ALA A 190 19.91 -21.30 -11.43
N LEU A 191 18.97 -21.70 -10.60
CA LEU A 191 17.54 -21.46 -10.85
C LEU A 191 17.20 -19.96 -10.80
N GLU A 192 17.79 -19.20 -9.88
CA GLU A 192 17.70 -17.73 -9.84
C GLU A 192 18.18 -17.11 -11.16
N ALA A 193 19.39 -17.50 -11.61
CA ALA A 193 19.94 -17.03 -12.87
C ALA A 193 19.02 -17.39 -14.06
N TYR A 194 18.50 -18.61 -14.12
CA TYR A 194 17.52 -19.00 -15.15
C TYR A 194 16.33 -18.05 -15.20
N PHE A 195 15.70 -17.74 -14.06
CA PHE A 195 14.58 -16.81 -14.02
C PHE A 195 15.01 -15.36 -14.34
N ALA A 196 16.24 -14.95 -13.98
CA ALA A 196 16.75 -13.63 -14.31
C ALA A 196 16.80 -13.40 -15.83
N PHE A 197 17.17 -14.42 -16.60
CA PHE A 197 17.14 -14.35 -18.07
C PHE A 197 15.71 -14.36 -18.67
N LYS A 198 14.69 -14.74 -17.91
CA LYS A 198 13.28 -14.66 -18.32
C LYS A 198 12.66 -13.27 -18.10
N ILE A 199 13.34 -12.36 -17.39
CA ILE A 199 12.86 -10.98 -17.30
C ILE A 199 13.08 -10.27 -18.64
N PRO A 200 12.02 -9.66 -19.24
CA PRO A 200 12.18 -8.91 -20.49
C PRO A 200 12.97 -7.61 -20.27
N PHE A 201 13.55 -7.10 -21.33
CA PHE A 201 14.11 -5.74 -21.34
C PHE A 201 13.00 -4.71 -21.43
N PHE A 202 13.07 -3.67 -20.61
CA PHE A 202 12.14 -2.56 -20.63
C PHE A 202 12.79 -1.35 -21.30
N LYS A 203 12.12 -0.76 -22.34
CA LYS A 203 12.60 0.41 -23.07
C LYS A 203 12.86 1.67 -22.21
N GLN A 204 12.26 1.71 -21.01
CA GLN A 204 12.40 2.82 -20.04
C GLN A 204 13.57 2.62 -19.06
N GLU A 205 14.41 1.60 -19.25
CA GLU A 205 15.61 1.46 -18.44
C GLU A 205 16.60 2.56 -18.83
N ALA A 206 17.14 3.24 -17.82
CA ALA A 206 18.04 4.38 -18.02
C ALA A 206 19.15 4.04 -19.01
N GLU A 207 19.19 4.77 -20.11
CA GLU A 207 20.34 4.81 -20.99
C GLU A 207 21.35 5.77 -20.37
N ASN A 208 22.48 5.19 -19.95
CA ASN A 208 23.78 5.82 -19.74
C ASN A 208 23.81 7.18 -19.03
N THR A 209 24.09 7.17 -17.77
CA THR A 209 24.83 8.28 -17.17
C THR A 209 26.24 8.27 -17.81
N GLU A 210 26.53 9.24 -18.68
CA GLU A 210 27.89 9.48 -19.17
C GLU A 210 28.78 9.80 -17.97
N GLY A 211 29.80 8.99 -17.72
CA GLY A 211 30.76 9.22 -16.65
C GLY A 211 31.52 7.97 -16.25
N GLN A 212 32.72 8.18 -15.73
CA GLN A 212 33.52 7.16 -15.09
C GLN A 212 33.37 7.28 -13.56
N PHE A 213 33.46 6.15 -12.86
CA PHE A 213 33.46 6.15 -11.39
C PHE A 213 34.76 6.80 -10.89
N ASP A 214 34.62 7.86 -10.09
CA ASP A 214 35.77 8.58 -9.52
C ASP A 214 36.12 8.04 -8.12
N MET A 215 37.21 7.28 -8.04
CA MET A 215 37.67 6.72 -6.78
C MET A 215 38.09 7.79 -5.76
N ARG A 216 38.60 8.96 -6.20
CA ARG A 216 38.95 10.07 -5.28
C ARG A 216 37.70 10.64 -4.64
N LYS A 217 36.66 10.84 -5.43
CA LYS A 217 35.35 11.32 -4.94
C LYS A 217 34.70 10.30 -3.99
N TYR A 218 34.91 9.00 -4.21
CA TYR A 218 34.44 7.95 -3.31
C TYR A 218 35.15 8.02 -1.96
N LEU A 219 36.48 8.03 -1.96
CA LEU A 219 37.30 8.10 -0.72
C LEU A 219 37.10 9.39 0.07
N SER A 220 36.81 10.52 -0.60
CA SER A 220 36.49 11.81 0.05
C SER A 220 35.05 11.89 0.55
N LEU A 221 34.27 10.81 0.49
CA LEU A 221 32.84 10.76 0.82
C LEU A 221 31.99 11.74 -0.04
N GLY A 222 32.49 12.20 -1.19
CA GLY A 222 31.79 13.09 -2.08
C GLY A 222 30.51 12.47 -2.63
N TYR A 223 30.54 11.20 -3.02
CA TYR A 223 29.34 10.47 -3.45
C TYR A 223 28.30 10.34 -2.32
N LEU A 224 28.74 10.13 -1.08
CA LEU A 224 27.84 10.07 0.07
C LEU A 224 27.11 11.41 0.27
N LYS A 225 27.85 12.53 0.24
CA LYS A 225 27.27 13.88 0.35
C LYS A 225 26.27 14.14 -0.78
N ASP A 226 26.63 13.81 -2.01
CA ASP A 226 25.75 13.96 -3.18
C ASP A 226 24.53 13.06 -3.09
N ASN A 227 24.68 11.83 -2.57
CA ASN A 227 23.57 10.90 -2.40
C ASN A 227 22.58 11.41 -1.33
N VAL A 228 23.07 11.79 -0.15
CA VAL A 228 22.23 12.36 0.91
C VAL A 228 21.54 13.63 0.44
N ARG A 229 22.23 14.48 -0.34
CA ARG A 229 21.63 15.67 -0.95
C ARG A 229 20.52 15.30 -1.92
N THR A 230 20.72 14.25 -2.73
CA THR A 230 19.71 13.73 -3.67
C THR A 230 18.48 13.20 -2.94
N LEU A 231 18.67 12.43 -1.86
CA LEU A 231 17.57 11.93 -1.03
C LEU A 231 16.78 13.08 -0.37
N LYS A 232 17.47 14.11 0.09
CA LYS A 232 16.87 15.30 0.74
C LYS A 232 16.19 16.25 -0.25
N ALA A 233 16.46 16.13 -1.55
CA ALA A 233 15.88 17.01 -2.57
C ALA A 233 14.36 16.83 -2.70
N ASP A 234 13.85 15.63 -2.46
CA ASP A 234 12.41 15.36 -2.38
C ASP A 234 12.03 14.98 -0.96
N GLN A 235 11.14 15.76 -0.36
CA GLN A 235 10.71 15.57 1.03
C GLN A 235 9.98 14.22 1.23
N ASN A 236 9.23 13.74 0.22
CA ASN A 236 8.51 12.47 0.32
C ASN A 236 9.49 11.29 0.34
N ILE A 237 10.53 11.35 -0.50
CA ILE A 237 11.60 10.35 -0.51
C ILE A 237 12.33 10.37 0.84
N TRP A 238 12.78 11.55 1.30
CA TRP A 238 13.55 11.67 2.53
C TRP A 238 12.79 11.17 3.76
N LEU A 239 11.53 11.60 3.96
CA LEU A 239 10.71 11.15 5.08
C LEU A 239 10.42 9.65 5.03
N SER A 240 10.24 9.10 3.82
CA SER A 240 10.04 7.65 3.65
C SER A 240 11.29 6.85 3.99
N VAL A 241 12.48 7.31 3.58
CA VAL A 241 13.76 6.69 3.94
C VAL A 241 13.96 6.70 5.45
N ILE A 242 13.73 7.84 6.13
CA ILE A 242 13.84 7.94 7.59
C ILE A 242 12.85 7.02 8.29
N GLY A 243 11.57 6.99 7.86
CA GLY A 243 10.56 6.11 8.43
C GLY A 243 10.93 4.63 8.34
N LEU A 244 11.43 4.18 7.17
CA LEU A 244 11.93 2.82 6.99
C LEU A 244 13.16 2.53 7.88
N SER A 245 14.09 3.48 7.94
CA SER A 245 15.32 3.32 8.73
C SER A 245 15.04 3.21 10.22
N LEU A 246 14.10 4.00 10.74
CA LEU A 246 13.63 3.90 12.13
C LEU A 246 13.00 2.54 12.41
N PHE A 247 12.14 2.05 11.53
CA PHE A 247 11.53 0.71 11.69
C PHE A 247 12.59 -0.39 11.80
N TRP A 248 13.53 -0.42 10.85
CA TRP A 248 14.59 -1.43 10.85
C TRP A 248 15.53 -1.28 12.03
N GLY A 249 15.84 -0.05 12.45
CA GLY A 249 16.62 0.22 13.67
C GLY A 249 15.92 -0.33 14.92
N VAL A 250 14.63 -0.03 15.10
CA VAL A 250 13.84 -0.56 16.23
C VAL A 250 13.77 -2.09 16.17
N SER A 251 13.65 -2.68 14.99
CA SER A 251 13.69 -4.14 14.80
C SER A 251 14.99 -4.76 15.33
N GLN A 252 16.13 -4.09 15.15
CA GLN A 252 17.41 -4.56 15.69
C GLN A 252 17.46 -4.55 17.22
N ILE A 253 16.85 -3.54 17.88
CA ILE A 253 16.72 -3.53 19.34
C ILE A 253 15.96 -4.74 19.84
N ILE A 254 14.82 -5.07 19.18
CA ILE A 254 14.02 -6.25 19.56
C ILE A 254 14.85 -7.52 19.41
N VAL A 255 15.47 -7.73 18.26
CA VAL A 255 16.26 -8.94 17.99
C VAL A 255 17.41 -9.09 18.98
N ALA A 256 18.03 -7.97 19.39
CA ALA A 256 19.15 -7.99 20.35
C ALA A 256 18.70 -8.18 21.81
N ALA A 257 17.64 -7.49 22.24
CA ALA A 257 17.24 -7.41 23.65
C ALA A 257 16.18 -8.43 24.06
N PHE A 258 15.36 -8.93 23.11
CA PHE A 258 14.26 -9.85 23.42
C PHE A 258 14.68 -11.14 24.10
N PRO A 259 15.77 -11.84 23.70
CA PRO A 259 16.20 -13.05 24.38
C PRO A 259 16.52 -12.82 25.85
N ALA A 260 17.23 -11.72 26.15
CA ALA A 260 17.56 -11.34 27.53
C ALA A 260 16.29 -10.96 28.33
N HIS A 261 15.35 -10.28 27.70
CA HIS A 261 14.06 -9.94 28.30
C HIS A 261 13.24 -11.20 28.66
N TYR A 262 13.16 -12.15 27.72
CA TYR A 262 12.48 -13.42 27.92
C TYR A 262 13.09 -14.20 29.09
N LYS A 263 14.43 -14.35 29.12
CA LYS A 263 15.17 -15.03 30.17
C LYS A 263 14.94 -14.36 31.53
N ALA A 264 14.98 -13.03 31.61
CA ALA A 264 14.73 -12.30 32.86
C ALA A 264 13.30 -12.46 33.37
N MET A 265 12.31 -12.65 32.48
CA MET A 265 10.90 -12.74 32.82
C MET A 265 10.49 -14.16 33.27
N PHE A 266 10.96 -15.20 32.56
CA PHE A 266 10.51 -16.58 32.78
C PHE A 266 11.54 -17.47 33.47
N ASN A 267 12.75 -16.96 33.66
CA ASN A 267 13.90 -17.73 34.14
C ASN A 267 14.19 -18.99 33.28
N GLU A 268 13.87 -18.89 31.98
CA GLU A 268 14.04 -19.93 30.98
C GLU A 268 14.89 -19.37 29.80
N ASP A 269 15.72 -20.24 29.21
CA ASP A 269 16.55 -19.87 28.07
C ASP A 269 16.33 -20.77 26.83
N ASN A 270 15.11 -21.29 26.70
CA ASN A 270 14.75 -22.12 25.57
C ASN A 270 14.79 -21.32 24.25
N ALA A 271 15.90 -21.48 23.50
CA ALA A 271 16.14 -20.78 22.26
C ALA A 271 15.04 -21.03 21.20
N VAL A 272 14.45 -22.23 21.18
CA VAL A 272 13.39 -22.58 20.23
C VAL A 272 12.14 -21.75 20.51
N VAL A 273 11.76 -21.60 21.77
CA VAL A 273 10.59 -20.79 22.16
C VAL A 273 10.81 -19.31 21.84
N ILE A 274 12.00 -18.78 22.16
CA ILE A 274 12.39 -17.40 21.88
C ILE A 274 12.33 -17.14 20.37
N GLN A 275 12.91 -18.01 19.56
CA GLN A 275 12.89 -17.89 18.09
C GLN A 275 11.48 -18.05 17.52
N ALA A 276 10.66 -18.96 18.08
CA ALA A 276 9.28 -19.13 17.64
C ALA A 276 8.45 -17.86 17.89
N ILE A 277 8.61 -17.22 19.05
CA ILE A 277 7.92 -15.95 19.36
C ILE A 277 8.36 -14.84 18.40
N LEU A 278 9.66 -14.72 18.12
CA LEU A 278 10.18 -13.75 17.15
C LEU A 278 9.69 -14.05 15.72
N ALA A 279 9.61 -15.33 15.34
CA ALA A 279 9.11 -15.74 14.01
C ALA A 279 7.64 -15.35 13.79
N VAL A 280 6.83 -15.28 14.85
CA VAL A 280 5.43 -14.80 14.78
C VAL A 280 5.38 -13.35 14.25
N SER A 281 6.40 -12.52 14.51
CA SER A 281 6.48 -11.18 13.93
C SER A 281 6.57 -11.23 12.40
N GLY A 282 7.27 -12.22 11.84
CA GLY A 282 7.32 -12.46 10.39
C GLY A 282 5.96 -12.76 9.80
N VAL A 283 5.14 -13.59 10.47
CA VAL A 283 3.75 -13.85 10.06
C VAL A 283 2.92 -12.56 10.08
N GLY A 284 3.05 -11.78 11.14
CA GLY A 284 2.42 -10.45 11.24
C GLY A 284 2.83 -9.56 10.07
N LEU A 285 4.13 -9.50 9.77
CA LEU A 285 4.68 -8.67 8.67
C LEU A 285 4.12 -9.07 7.30
N VAL A 286 3.97 -10.37 7.03
CA VAL A 286 3.33 -10.88 5.79
C VAL A 286 1.89 -10.37 5.67
N LEU A 287 1.09 -10.53 6.72
CA LEU A 287 -0.32 -10.11 6.70
C LEU A 287 -0.46 -8.60 6.63
N GLY A 288 0.34 -7.84 7.38
CA GLY A 288 0.37 -6.38 7.32
C GLY A 288 0.77 -5.87 5.94
N SER A 289 1.80 -6.46 5.34
CA SER A 289 2.26 -6.11 3.98
C SER A 289 1.20 -6.40 2.92
N TYR A 290 0.51 -7.53 3.02
CA TYR A 290 -0.58 -7.87 2.12
C TYR A 290 -1.74 -6.87 2.21
N LEU A 291 -2.15 -6.52 3.44
CA LEU A 291 -3.22 -5.54 3.65
C LEU A 291 -2.82 -4.14 3.19
N ALA A 292 -1.58 -3.71 3.45
CA ALA A 292 -1.05 -2.44 2.96
C ALA A 292 -1.00 -2.38 1.44
N GLY A 293 -0.55 -3.46 0.78
CA GLY A 293 -0.57 -3.57 -0.68
C GLY A 293 -1.98 -3.55 -1.27
N ARG A 294 -2.94 -4.20 -0.59
CA ARG A 294 -4.36 -4.15 -0.99
C ARG A 294 -4.98 -2.76 -0.79
N ALA A 295 -4.65 -2.06 0.29
CA ALA A 295 -5.10 -0.69 0.53
C ALA A 295 -4.50 0.27 -0.51
N SER A 296 -3.25 0.05 -0.91
CA SER A 296 -2.52 0.85 -1.91
C SER A 296 -2.79 0.44 -3.37
N ARG A 297 -3.90 -0.25 -3.65
CA ARG A 297 -4.20 -0.77 -4.99
C ARG A 297 -4.49 0.30 -6.04
N LEU A 298 -5.14 1.39 -5.67
CA LEU A 298 -5.52 2.48 -6.60
C LEU A 298 -4.57 3.68 -6.53
N HIS A 299 -3.92 3.87 -5.39
CA HIS A 299 -2.95 4.92 -5.09
C HIS A 299 -2.18 4.48 -3.85
N ILE A 300 -1.00 5.06 -3.61
CA ILE A 300 -0.20 4.77 -2.41
C ILE A 300 -0.91 5.33 -1.18
N GLU A 301 -1.36 4.44 -0.27
CA GLU A 301 -2.15 4.84 0.92
C GLU A 301 -1.23 5.17 2.09
N LEU A 302 -0.68 6.39 2.11
CA LEU A 302 0.18 6.86 3.20
C LEU A 302 -0.56 7.07 4.53
N GLY A 303 -1.90 7.14 4.52
CA GLY A 303 -2.69 7.27 5.73
C GLY A 303 -2.56 6.10 6.72
N ILE A 304 -2.11 4.92 6.25
CA ILE A 304 -1.88 3.76 7.12
C ILE A 304 -0.53 3.80 7.84
N VAL A 305 0.43 4.63 7.41
CA VAL A 305 1.76 4.74 8.02
C VAL A 305 1.69 5.15 9.50
N PRO A 306 0.94 6.20 9.90
CA PRO A 306 0.77 6.53 11.31
C PRO A 306 0.14 5.40 12.13
N LEU A 307 -0.78 4.62 11.56
CA LEU A 307 -1.37 3.45 12.26
C LEU A 307 -0.32 2.37 12.48
N GLY A 308 0.54 2.11 11.48
CA GLY A 308 1.67 1.21 11.63
C GLY A 308 2.62 1.68 12.74
N ALA A 309 2.98 2.96 12.77
CA ALA A 309 3.84 3.53 13.79
C ALA A 309 3.24 3.44 15.21
N LEU A 310 1.93 3.74 15.36
CA LEU A 310 1.21 3.56 16.63
C LEU A 310 1.15 2.10 17.07
N GLY A 311 0.95 1.18 16.13
CA GLY A 311 0.94 -0.25 16.44
C GLY A 311 2.31 -0.78 16.88
N ILE A 312 3.41 -0.28 16.31
CA ILE A 312 4.78 -0.57 16.78
C ILE A 312 4.98 -0.05 18.21
N CYS A 313 4.58 1.19 18.48
CA CYS A 313 4.62 1.78 19.81
C CYS A 313 3.84 0.94 20.81
N ALA A 314 2.58 0.61 20.52
CA ALA A 314 1.72 -0.20 21.38
C ALA A 314 2.31 -1.59 21.63
N SER A 315 2.83 -2.24 20.58
CA SER A 315 3.49 -3.56 20.71
C SER A 315 4.66 -3.51 21.68
N LEU A 316 5.57 -2.55 21.56
CA LEU A 316 6.70 -2.39 22.46
C LEU A 316 6.27 -2.06 23.88
N PHE A 317 5.26 -1.24 24.05
CA PHE A 317 4.70 -0.92 25.37
C PHE A 317 4.10 -2.16 26.05
N PHE A 318 3.20 -2.87 25.36
CA PHE A 318 2.55 -4.06 25.92
C PHE A 318 3.52 -5.23 26.10
N LEU A 319 4.60 -5.29 25.33
CA LEU A 319 5.66 -6.29 25.51
C LEU A 319 6.29 -6.18 26.90
N THR A 320 6.43 -4.96 27.45
CA THR A 320 6.95 -4.76 28.81
C THR A 320 6.00 -5.19 29.93
N LEU A 321 4.70 -5.27 29.63
CA LEU A 321 3.64 -5.67 30.57
C LEU A 321 3.25 -7.15 30.41
N ALA A 322 3.80 -7.85 29.43
CA ALA A 322 3.45 -9.23 29.12
C ALA A 322 3.93 -10.16 30.23
N GLN A 323 3.04 -11.05 30.72
CA GLN A 323 3.34 -12.04 31.74
C GLN A 323 3.25 -13.49 31.25
N SER A 324 3.00 -13.69 29.96
CA SER A 324 2.93 -15.02 29.34
C SER A 324 3.54 -15.04 27.93
N GLY A 325 4.07 -16.19 27.52
CA GLY A 325 4.62 -16.39 26.18
C GLY A 325 3.61 -16.13 25.07
N VAL A 326 2.31 -16.39 25.31
CA VAL A 326 1.25 -16.09 24.34
C VAL A 326 1.09 -14.58 24.12
N VAL A 327 1.14 -13.79 25.21
CA VAL A 327 1.06 -12.32 25.09
C VAL A 327 2.29 -11.77 24.39
N LEU A 328 3.50 -12.30 24.67
CA LEU A 328 4.72 -11.94 23.94
C LEU A 328 4.61 -12.26 22.45
N ALA A 329 4.08 -13.42 22.08
CA ALA A 329 3.84 -13.79 20.70
C ALA A 329 2.82 -12.86 20.02
N LEU A 330 1.75 -12.47 20.72
CA LEU A 330 0.77 -11.51 20.22
C LEU A 330 1.40 -10.13 20.02
N CYS A 331 2.22 -9.65 20.96
CA CYS A 331 2.97 -8.39 20.79
C CYS A 331 3.91 -8.48 19.59
N SER A 332 4.65 -9.58 19.42
CA SER A 332 5.51 -9.81 18.27
C SER A 332 4.71 -9.81 16.96
N PHE A 333 3.54 -10.45 16.93
CA PHE A 333 2.63 -10.40 15.78
C PHE A 333 2.21 -8.97 15.45
N VAL A 334 1.75 -8.21 16.44
CA VAL A 334 1.32 -6.80 16.25
C VAL A 334 2.48 -5.94 15.77
N PHE A 335 3.70 -6.16 16.28
CA PHE A 335 4.91 -5.48 15.81
C PHE A 335 5.14 -5.73 14.32
N GLY A 336 5.18 -6.99 13.91
CA GLY A 336 5.39 -7.35 12.51
C GLY A 336 4.27 -6.84 11.60
N PHE A 337 3.01 -7.03 12.00
CA PHE A 337 1.83 -6.54 11.27
C PHE A 337 1.90 -5.04 11.03
N SER A 338 2.20 -4.28 12.06
CA SER A 338 2.34 -2.82 12.02
C SER A 338 3.54 -2.39 11.15
N GLY A 339 4.64 -3.14 11.20
CA GLY A 339 5.79 -2.97 10.31
C GLY A 339 5.41 -3.14 8.85
N GLY A 340 4.60 -4.14 8.51
CA GLY A 340 4.08 -4.34 7.15
C GLY A 340 3.23 -3.18 6.65
N LEU A 341 2.37 -2.61 7.51
CA LEU A 341 1.58 -1.42 7.19
C LEU A 341 2.45 -0.19 6.91
N LEU A 342 3.63 -0.11 7.51
CA LEU A 342 4.57 1.01 7.35
C LEU A 342 5.50 0.82 6.15
N ILE A 343 6.13 -0.36 6.02
CA ILE A 343 7.17 -0.63 5.01
C ILE A 343 6.63 -0.50 3.59
N VAL A 344 5.46 -1.08 3.32
CA VAL A 344 4.91 -1.17 1.96
C VAL A 344 4.62 0.20 1.34
N PRO A 345 3.86 1.11 1.99
CA PRO A 345 3.61 2.42 1.40
C PRO A 345 4.85 3.31 1.34
N LEU A 346 5.78 3.21 2.30
CA LEU A 346 7.02 4.00 2.27
C LEU A 346 7.94 3.56 1.13
N ASN A 347 8.14 2.26 0.92
CA ASN A 347 8.90 1.76 -0.24
C ASN A 347 8.24 2.15 -1.56
N ALA A 348 6.91 2.04 -1.65
CA ALA A 348 6.16 2.46 -2.84
C ALA A 348 6.32 3.97 -3.10
N THR A 349 6.36 4.80 -2.07
CA THR A 349 6.56 6.25 -2.18
C THR A 349 7.95 6.57 -2.73
N ILE A 350 9.00 5.95 -2.20
CA ILE A 350 10.36 6.14 -2.71
C ILE A 350 10.43 5.78 -4.19
N GLN A 351 9.88 4.62 -4.58
CA GLN A 351 9.89 4.15 -5.97
C GLN A 351 9.06 5.04 -6.89
N TYR A 352 7.94 5.57 -6.40
CA TYR A 352 7.05 6.44 -7.17
C TYR A 352 7.69 7.78 -7.50
N PHE A 353 8.28 8.45 -6.48
CA PHE A 353 8.90 9.77 -6.63
C PHE A 353 10.33 9.72 -7.18
N ALA A 354 10.99 8.55 -7.15
CA ALA A 354 12.33 8.41 -7.71
C ALA A 354 12.32 8.65 -9.24
N PRO A 355 13.08 9.64 -9.77
CA PRO A 355 13.27 9.80 -11.19
C PRO A 355 13.95 8.56 -11.78
N GLU A 356 13.54 8.13 -12.98
CA GLU A 356 14.05 6.89 -13.59
C GLU A 356 15.56 6.89 -13.78
N LYS A 357 16.12 8.01 -14.20
CA LYS A 357 17.56 8.17 -14.45
C LYS A 357 18.46 7.97 -13.23
N ILE A 358 17.95 8.25 -12.02
CA ILE A 358 18.73 8.18 -10.77
C ILE A 358 18.09 7.25 -9.73
N SER A 359 17.16 6.39 -10.17
CA SER A 359 16.44 5.48 -9.30
C SER A 359 17.37 4.51 -8.56
N GLY A 360 18.41 3.99 -9.25
CA GLY A 360 19.42 3.14 -8.63
C GLY A 360 20.18 3.85 -7.51
N LYS A 361 20.57 5.11 -7.72
CA LYS A 361 21.22 5.95 -6.71
C LYS A 361 20.33 6.15 -5.48
N ILE A 362 19.04 6.44 -5.68
CA ILE A 362 18.08 6.62 -4.60
C ILE A 362 17.89 5.32 -3.80
N MET A 363 17.76 4.16 -4.49
CA MET A 363 17.60 2.87 -3.81
C MET A 363 18.84 2.46 -3.03
N ALA A 364 20.03 2.68 -3.59
CA ALA A 364 21.29 2.42 -2.88
C ALA A 364 21.42 3.32 -1.63
N GLY A 365 21.09 4.61 -1.76
CA GLY A 365 21.06 5.53 -0.64
C GLY A 365 20.05 5.15 0.45
N ASN A 366 18.88 4.68 0.06
CA ASN A 366 17.88 4.14 0.99
C ASN A 366 18.44 2.95 1.78
N ASN A 367 19.07 1.97 1.10
CA ASN A 367 19.70 0.84 1.73
C ASN A 367 20.83 1.28 2.69
N PHE A 368 21.67 2.23 2.26
CA PHE A 368 22.74 2.77 3.09
C PHE A 368 22.19 3.37 4.39
N VAL A 369 21.22 4.28 4.32
CA VAL A 369 20.66 4.94 5.51
C VAL A 369 20.02 3.92 6.45
N GLN A 370 19.28 2.95 5.93
CA GLN A 370 18.68 1.88 6.74
C GLN A 370 19.74 1.08 7.49
N ASN A 371 20.83 0.64 6.81
CA ASN A 371 21.89 -0.13 7.44
C ASN A 371 22.66 0.69 8.49
N VAL A 372 22.90 1.98 8.24
CA VAL A 372 23.49 2.87 9.25
C VAL A 372 22.60 2.95 10.49
N PHE A 373 21.29 3.16 10.32
CA PHE A 373 20.35 3.18 11.44
C PHE A 373 20.33 1.84 12.21
N MET A 374 20.33 0.71 11.51
CA MET A 374 20.39 -0.62 12.12
C MET A 374 21.63 -0.76 13.03
N VAL A 375 22.80 -0.36 12.53
CA VAL A 375 24.04 -0.39 13.32
C VAL A 375 23.97 0.60 14.50
N VAL A 376 23.52 1.84 14.29
CA VAL A 376 23.37 2.82 15.36
C VAL A 376 22.43 2.34 16.46
N PHE A 377 21.30 1.72 16.12
CA PHE A 377 20.34 1.22 17.11
C PHE A 377 20.88 -0.01 17.86
N LEU A 378 21.69 -0.86 17.21
CA LEU A 378 22.43 -1.93 17.90
C LEU A 378 23.44 -1.35 18.89
N LEU A 379 24.21 -0.34 18.51
CA LEU A 379 25.16 0.34 19.41
C LEU A 379 24.42 1.01 20.56
N LEU A 380 23.28 1.68 20.31
CA LEU A 380 22.44 2.25 21.35
C LEU A 380 21.98 1.19 22.34
N SER A 381 21.58 0.00 21.90
CA SER A 381 21.17 -1.07 22.81
C SER A 381 22.34 -1.50 23.73
N ILE A 382 23.57 -1.54 23.22
CA ILE A 382 24.78 -1.82 24.03
C ILE A 382 25.00 -0.72 25.07
N VAL A 383 24.92 0.54 24.65
CA VAL A 383 25.08 1.69 25.57
C VAL A 383 24.04 1.65 26.70
N PHE A 384 22.79 1.35 26.39
CA PHE A 384 21.73 1.20 27.42
C PHE A 384 22.04 0.09 28.42
N VAL A 385 22.57 -1.05 27.94
CA VAL A 385 23.02 -2.13 28.82
C VAL A 385 24.18 -1.68 29.73
N GLN A 386 25.17 -0.95 29.21
CA GLN A 386 26.29 -0.42 29.98
C GLN A 386 25.83 0.63 31.03
N LEU A 387 24.75 1.35 30.75
CA LEU A 387 24.11 2.29 31.69
C LEU A 387 23.20 1.59 32.71
N ASN A 388 23.24 0.26 32.80
CA ASN A 388 22.38 -0.57 33.66
C ASN A 388 20.86 -0.35 33.47
N VAL A 389 20.45 0.08 32.28
CA VAL A 389 19.03 0.18 31.94
C VAL A 389 18.50 -1.23 31.66
N SER A 390 17.44 -1.63 32.34
CA SER A 390 16.80 -2.92 32.13
C SER A 390 16.24 -3.05 30.70
N THR A 391 16.07 -4.28 30.21
CA THR A 391 15.45 -4.53 28.91
C THR A 391 14.04 -3.96 28.81
N GLN A 392 13.28 -3.96 29.91
CA GLN A 392 11.98 -3.27 30.01
C GLN A 392 12.12 -1.76 29.81
N GLY A 393 13.10 -1.14 30.48
CA GLY A 393 13.41 0.28 30.31
C GLY A 393 13.77 0.63 28.87
N LEU A 394 14.59 -0.21 28.22
CA LEU A 394 14.96 -0.04 26.82
C LEU A 394 13.72 -0.09 25.89
N PHE A 395 12.82 -1.05 26.09
CA PHE A 395 11.59 -1.12 25.29
C PHE A 395 10.63 0.04 25.55
N LEU A 396 10.52 0.53 26.80
CA LEU A 396 9.71 1.71 27.15
C LEU A 396 10.24 2.98 26.49
N VAL A 397 11.55 3.23 26.56
CA VAL A 397 12.18 4.40 25.89
C VAL A 397 11.99 4.32 24.37
N THR A 398 12.18 3.13 23.79
CA THR A 398 11.96 2.91 22.36
C THR A 398 10.50 3.13 21.98
N SER A 399 9.56 2.63 22.81
CA SER A 399 8.12 2.86 22.61
C SER A 399 7.77 4.36 22.66
N ALA A 400 8.29 5.11 23.64
CA ALA A 400 8.08 6.55 23.72
C ALA A 400 8.64 7.31 22.51
N ALA A 401 9.82 6.92 22.04
CA ALA A 401 10.40 7.47 20.81
C ALA A 401 9.54 7.17 19.57
N CYS A 402 9.03 5.94 19.43
CA CYS A 402 8.09 5.55 18.36
C CYS A 402 6.77 6.33 18.47
N PHE A 403 6.27 6.60 19.67
CA PHE A 403 5.08 7.41 19.86
C PHE A 403 5.30 8.86 19.41
N ALA A 404 6.41 9.48 19.80
CA ALA A 404 6.78 10.82 19.34
C ALA A 404 6.93 10.87 17.80
N ALA A 405 7.59 9.88 17.20
CA ALA A 405 7.71 9.75 15.75
C ALA A 405 6.34 9.58 15.06
N SER A 406 5.41 8.84 15.67
CA SER A 406 4.04 8.67 15.18
C SER A 406 3.28 10.01 15.19
N LEU A 407 3.34 10.76 16.28
CA LEU A 407 2.72 12.09 16.39
C LEU A 407 3.32 13.05 15.34
N TYR A 408 4.64 13.03 15.16
CA TYR A 408 5.31 13.80 14.13
C TYR A 408 4.79 13.44 12.73
N THR A 409 4.67 12.14 12.41
CA THR A 409 4.15 11.67 11.13
C THR A 409 2.70 12.12 10.92
N MET A 410 1.85 12.00 11.94
CA MET A 410 0.47 12.49 11.88
C MET A 410 0.39 14.00 11.62
N SER A 411 1.32 14.79 12.19
CA SER A 411 1.37 16.23 11.95
C SER A 411 1.78 16.60 10.52
N LYS A 412 2.54 15.73 9.83
CA LYS A 412 2.96 15.93 8.43
C LYS A 412 1.92 15.50 7.41
N VAL A 413 1.10 14.50 7.73
CA VAL A 413 0.07 13.96 6.81
C VAL A 413 -1.34 13.90 7.43
N PRO A 414 -1.81 14.98 8.08
CA PRO A 414 -3.07 14.93 8.84
C PRO A 414 -4.27 14.60 7.96
N HIS A 415 -4.30 15.09 6.72
CA HIS A 415 -5.37 14.86 5.77
C HIS A 415 -5.48 13.39 5.33
N LEU A 416 -4.35 12.68 5.18
CA LEU A 416 -4.35 11.27 4.78
C LEU A 416 -4.81 10.37 5.93
N PHE A 417 -4.37 10.66 7.14
CA PHE A 417 -4.82 9.96 8.33
C PHE A 417 -6.33 10.16 8.56
N THR A 418 -6.79 11.42 8.51
CA THR A 418 -8.23 11.74 8.62
C THR A 418 -9.02 11.05 7.51
N ARG A 419 -8.53 11.08 6.28
CA ARG A 419 -9.15 10.40 5.14
C ARG A 419 -9.34 8.90 5.41
N LEU A 420 -8.33 8.22 5.93
CA LEU A 420 -8.41 6.80 6.23
C LEU A 420 -9.49 6.51 7.27
N PHE A 421 -9.55 7.31 8.34
CA PHE A 421 -10.59 7.20 9.36
C PHE A 421 -11.98 7.43 8.75
N LEU A 422 -12.14 8.46 7.91
CA LEU A 422 -13.38 8.74 7.20
C LEU A 422 -13.78 7.60 6.26
N LEU A 423 -12.83 7.02 5.52
CA LEU A 423 -13.07 5.85 4.67
C LEU A 423 -13.56 4.65 5.46
N PHE A 424 -12.97 4.40 6.62
CA PHE A 424 -13.39 3.31 7.50
C PHE A 424 -14.81 3.56 8.02
N ALA A 425 -15.09 4.74 8.54
CA ALA A 425 -16.41 5.14 9.03
C ALA A 425 -17.47 5.07 7.93
N LEU A 426 -17.15 5.54 6.72
CA LEU A 426 -18.04 5.47 5.57
C LEU A 426 -18.30 4.01 5.14
N LYS A 427 -17.27 3.18 5.02
CA LYS A 427 -17.44 1.77 4.63
C LYS A 427 -18.15 0.92 5.69
N ALA A 428 -18.04 1.28 6.96
CA ALA A 428 -18.78 0.63 8.04
C ALA A 428 -20.31 0.85 7.88
N ASN A 429 -20.71 2.05 7.46
CA ASN A 429 -22.12 2.46 7.40
C ASN A 429 -22.73 2.47 5.99
N TYR A 430 -21.87 2.57 4.94
CA TYR A 430 -22.28 2.74 3.54
C TYR A 430 -21.51 1.76 2.62
N ARG A 431 -22.08 1.48 1.46
CA ARG A 431 -21.36 0.87 0.33
C ARG A 431 -20.70 1.98 -0.47
N PHE A 432 -19.46 2.32 -0.11
CA PHE A 432 -18.72 3.45 -0.68
C PHE A 432 -17.89 3.03 -1.90
N HIS A 433 -18.10 3.71 -3.02
CA HIS A 433 -17.40 3.49 -4.29
C HIS A 433 -16.83 4.79 -4.84
N VAL A 434 -15.65 4.70 -5.45
CA VAL A 434 -15.01 5.82 -6.16
C VAL A 434 -14.76 5.38 -7.60
N ASP A 435 -15.17 6.22 -8.55
CA ASP A 435 -14.94 6.02 -9.98
C ASP A 435 -14.13 7.17 -10.57
N GLY A 436 -13.33 6.88 -11.61
CA GLY A 436 -12.53 7.90 -12.29
C GLY A 436 -11.42 8.53 -11.46
N LEU A 437 -10.94 7.92 -10.36
CA LEU A 437 -9.87 8.49 -9.52
C LEU A 437 -8.59 8.83 -10.32
N LYS A 438 -8.33 8.14 -11.42
CA LYS A 438 -7.21 8.40 -12.34
C LYS A 438 -7.28 9.78 -13.01
N ASN A 439 -8.47 10.34 -13.11
CA ASN A 439 -8.72 11.65 -13.71
C ASN A 439 -8.33 12.80 -12.76
N LEU A 440 -8.08 12.51 -11.48
CA LEU A 440 -7.59 13.50 -10.54
C LEU A 440 -6.07 13.62 -10.69
N PRO A 441 -5.53 14.77 -11.14
CA PRO A 441 -4.09 14.99 -11.28
C PRO A 441 -3.37 14.80 -9.94
N GLN A 442 -2.22 14.14 -9.96
CA GLN A 442 -1.47 13.85 -8.73
C GLN A 442 -0.67 15.05 -8.24
N SER A 443 -0.38 16.01 -9.11
CA SER A 443 0.34 17.27 -8.81
C SER A 443 -0.31 18.43 -9.56
N GLY A 444 0.09 19.65 -9.23
CA GLY A 444 -0.47 20.87 -9.81
C GLY A 444 -1.80 21.30 -9.18
N GLY A 445 -2.24 22.51 -9.50
CA GLY A 445 -3.49 23.09 -9.04
C GLY A 445 -4.70 22.42 -9.64
N VAL A 446 -5.66 21.99 -8.82
CA VAL A 446 -6.89 21.35 -9.29
C VAL A 446 -8.10 22.03 -8.69
N LEU A 447 -9.00 22.47 -9.55
CA LEU A 447 -10.31 22.96 -9.15
C LEU A 447 -11.35 21.86 -9.37
N LEU A 448 -11.95 21.36 -8.27
CA LEU A 448 -13.04 20.39 -8.30
C LEU A 448 -14.38 21.10 -8.30
N LEU A 449 -15.22 20.80 -9.30
CA LEU A 449 -16.55 21.39 -9.44
C LEU A 449 -17.60 20.27 -9.60
N GLY A 450 -18.68 20.33 -8.84
CA GLY A 450 -19.73 19.30 -8.91
C GLY A 450 -20.99 19.62 -8.14
N ASN A 451 -21.90 18.65 -8.06
CA ASN A 451 -23.19 18.77 -7.43
C ASN A 451 -23.14 18.74 -5.90
N HIS A 452 -24.12 19.35 -5.25
CA HIS A 452 -24.23 19.48 -3.79
C HIS A 452 -25.56 18.92 -3.28
N ILE A 453 -25.54 17.74 -2.64
CA ILE A 453 -26.74 16.98 -2.26
C ILE A 453 -26.87 16.71 -0.76
N SER A 454 -25.81 16.97 0.03
CA SER A 454 -25.79 16.65 1.45
C SER A 454 -24.81 17.53 2.24
N TRP A 455 -25.08 17.69 3.55
CA TRP A 455 -24.16 18.35 4.48
C TRP A 455 -22.81 17.66 4.65
N ILE A 456 -22.71 16.38 4.31
CA ILE A 456 -21.47 15.58 4.42
C ILE A 456 -20.77 15.35 3.06
N ASP A 457 -21.15 16.08 2.00
CA ASP A 457 -20.54 15.96 0.68
C ASP A 457 -19.03 16.22 0.70
N TRP A 458 -18.59 17.23 1.47
CA TRP A 458 -17.18 17.53 1.67
C TRP A 458 -16.40 16.35 2.28
N LEU A 459 -17.00 15.65 3.24
CA LEU A 459 -16.41 14.49 3.92
C LEU A 459 -16.27 13.32 2.96
N VAL A 460 -17.32 13.06 2.18
CA VAL A 460 -17.34 11.98 1.18
C VAL A 460 -16.35 12.27 0.05
N LEU A 461 -16.25 13.52 -0.39
CA LEU A 461 -15.30 13.93 -1.43
C LEU A 461 -13.85 13.85 -0.92
N GLN A 462 -13.55 14.28 0.32
CA GLN A 462 -12.24 14.12 0.92
C GLN A 462 -11.86 12.64 1.10
N ALA A 463 -12.82 11.80 1.51
CA ALA A 463 -12.57 10.36 1.62
C ALA A 463 -12.25 9.72 0.25
N ALA A 464 -12.85 10.22 -0.84
CA ALA A 464 -12.57 9.76 -2.20
C ALA A 464 -11.20 10.21 -2.72
N SER A 465 -10.69 11.38 -2.29
CA SER A 465 -9.47 11.98 -2.80
C SER A 465 -8.22 11.60 -1.99
N PRO A 466 -7.13 11.15 -2.62
CA PRO A 466 -5.85 10.97 -1.95
C PRO A 466 -5.13 12.30 -1.64
N ARG A 467 -5.53 13.39 -2.31
CA ARG A 467 -5.00 14.73 -2.09
C ARG A 467 -5.86 15.49 -1.07
N ALA A 468 -5.22 16.34 -0.27
CA ALA A 468 -5.93 17.27 0.61
C ALA A 468 -6.78 18.22 -0.23
N ILE A 469 -8.05 18.32 0.10
CA ILE A 469 -8.97 19.24 -0.58
C ILE A 469 -9.23 20.43 0.33
N LYS A 470 -9.08 21.64 -0.18
CA LYS A 470 -9.51 22.88 0.46
C LYS A 470 -10.95 23.11 0.08
N PHE A 471 -11.85 23.04 1.05
CA PHE A 471 -13.26 23.28 0.84
C PHE A 471 -13.60 24.74 1.04
N VAL A 472 -14.60 25.21 0.32
CA VAL A 472 -15.13 26.56 0.48
C VAL A 472 -16.42 26.46 1.30
N MET A 473 -16.53 27.28 2.35
CA MET A 473 -17.63 27.25 3.30
C MET A 473 -18.27 28.62 3.47
N TYR A 474 -19.58 28.65 3.56
CA TYR A 474 -20.33 29.87 3.83
C TYR A 474 -19.91 30.50 5.18
N ARG A 475 -19.52 31.79 5.17
CA ARG A 475 -18.89 32.49 6.30
C ARG A 475 -19.69 32.42 7.62
N PRO A 476 -21.03 32.52 7.63
CA PRO A 476 -21.81 32.37 8.87
C PRO A 476 -21.68 30.97 9.51
N ILE A 477 -21.45 29.93 8.72
CA ILE A 477 -21.21 28.58 9.25
C ILE A 477 -19.75 28.47 9.72
N TYR A 478 -18.82 29.03 8.96
CA TYR A 478 -17.39 29.04 9.31
C TYR A 478 -17.13 29.70 10.68
N ASN A 479 -17.82 30.80 10.99
CA ASN A 479 -17.65 31.57 12.21
C ASN A 479 -18.32 30.98 13.45
N LYS A 480 -18.96 29.82 13.37
CA LYS A 480 -19.50 29.15 14.55
C LYS A 480 -18.36 28.72 15.47
N TRP A 481 -18.35 29.19 16.70
CA TRP A 481 -17.24 29.02 17.66
C TRP A 481 -16.77 27.56 17.83
N TYR A 482 -17.69 26.59 17.82
CA TYR A 482 -17.40 25.18 17.97
C TYR A 482 -16.86 24.50 16.69
N LEU A 483 -16.93 25.17 15.52
CA LEU A 483 -16.41 24.66 14.22
C LEU A 483 -15.16 25.41 13.76
N THR A 484 -14.93 26.63 14.21
CA THR A 484 -13.85 27.51 13.72
C THR A 484 -12.45 26.87 13.88
N TRP A 485 -12.20 26.21 15.02
CA TRP A 485 -10.94 25.52 15.25
C TRP A 485 -10.68 24.38 14.25
N PHE A 486 -11.72 23.60 13.95
CA PHE A 486 -11.69 22.52 12.97
C PHE A 486 -11.44 23.07 11.56
N PHE A 487 -12.18 24.08 11.14
CA PHE A 487 -12.01 24.70 9.83
C PHE A 487 -10.64 25.33 9.62
N ARG A 488 -10.03 25.90 10.69
CA ARG A 488 -8.65 26.42 10.64
C ARG A 488 -7.61 25.31 10.41
N ILE A 489 -7.74 24.18 11.11
CA ILE A 489 -6.82 23.04 10.93
C ILE A 489 -6.87 22.53 9.48
N PHE A 490 -8.05 22.43 8.90
CA PHE A 490 -8.25 21.94 7.52
C PHE A 490 -8.11 23.04 6.46
N LYS A 491 -7.78 24.27 6.88
CA LYS A 491 -7.63 25.44 5.99
C LYS A 491 -8.83 25.62 5.06
N VAL A 492 -10.03 25.54 5.62
CA VAL A 492 -11.29 25.77 4.91
C VAL A 492 -11.39 27.26 4.57
N ILE A 493 -11.84 27.58 3.36
CA ILE A 493 -11.89 28.97 2.84
C ILE A 493 -13.28 29.53 3.10
N PRO A 494 -13.43 30.61 3.89
CA PRO A 494 -14.72 31.25 4.11
C PRO A 494 -15.14 32.08 2.88
N ILE A 495 -16.40 31.93 2.43
CA ILE A 495 -16.98 32.72 1.32
C ILE A 495 -18.30 33.40 1.74
N GLY A 496 -18.60 34.55 1.16
CA GLY A 496 -19.82 35.31 1.40
C GLY A 496 -19.64 36.43 2.46
N GLY A 497 -20.64 37.31 2.60
CA GLY A 497 -20.62 38.42 3.55
C GLY A 497 -19.78 39.62 3.12
N GLY A 498 -19.76 39.97 1.82
CA GLY A 498 -19.12 41.20 1.32
C GLY A 498 -17.64 41.06 0.85
N SER A 499 -16.96 39.95 1.17
CA SER A 499 -15.55 39.70 0.82
C SER A 499 -15.36 38.58 -0.23
N SER A 500 -16.24 38.48 -1.20
CA SER A 500 -16.16 37.46 -2.26
C SER A 500 -14.84 37.57 -3.06
N ARG A 501 -14.32 38.78 -3.25
CA ARG A 501 -13.07 39.03 -3.97
C ARG A 501 -11.86 38.45 -3.21
N GLU A 502 -11.77 38.64 -1.89
CA GLU A 502 -10.72 38.08 -1.03
C GLU A 502 -10.73 36.54 -1.05
N SER A 503 -11.96 35.95 -1.03
CA SER A 503 -12.12 34.50 -1.10
C SER A 503 -11.67 33.94 -2.46
N ILE A 504 -11.98 34.62 -3.58
CA ILE A 504 -11.54 34.27 -4.91
C ILE A 504 -10.01 34.32 -4.99
N GLU A 505 -9.38 35.38 -4.46
CA GLU A 505 -7.92 35.50 -4.45
C GLU A 505 -7.26 34.39 -3.63
N THR A 506 -7.80 34.09 -2.45
CA THR A 506 -7.32 32.97 -1.62
C THR A 506 -7.41 31.63 -2.36
N ILE A 507 -8.49 31.38 -3.11
CA ILE A 507 -8.65 30.17 -3.91
C ILE A 507 -7.58 30.13 -5.01
N ARG A 508 -7.34 31.26 -5.69
CA ARG A 508 -6.30 31.37 -6.74
C ARG A 508 -4.92 31.09 -6.20
N GLU A 509 -4.59 31.64 -5.02
CA GLU A 509 -3.31 31.36 -4.35
C GLU A 509 -3.12 29.86 -4.05
N TYR A 510 -4.12 29.18 -3.51
CA TYR A 510 -4.03 27.73 -3.26
C TYR A 510 -3.85 26.94 -4.55
N LEU A 511 -4.58 27.28 -5.61
CA LEU A 511 -4.42 26.65 -6.92
C LEU A 511 -3.04 26.90 -7.53
N ALA A 512 -2.52 28.12 -7.44
CA ALA A 512 -1.18 28.49 -7.91
C ALA A 512 -0.07 27.74 -7.16
N ARG A 513 -0.28 27.42 -5.87
CA ARG A 513 0.62 26.59 -5.05
C ARG A 513 0.50 25.09 -5.37
N GLY A 514 -0.33 24.71 -6.34
CA GLY A 514 -0.53 23.32 -6.73
C GLY A 514 -1.48 22.55 -5.81
N GLU A 515 -2.32 23.21 -5.00
CA GLU A 515 -3.25 22.54 -4.11
C GLU A 515 -4.59 22.22 -4.82
N VAL A 516 -5.43 21.39 -4.17
CA VAL A 516 -6.77 21.04 -4.67
C VAL A 516 -7.80 21.85 -3.93
N VAL A 517 -8.66 22.55 -4.66
CA VAL A 517 -9.79 23.31 -4.11
C VAL A 517 -11.10 22.71 -4.64
N ALA A 518 -12.09 22.50 -3.79
CA ALA A 518 -13.42 22.07 -4.20
C ALA A 518 -14.45 23.16 -3.96
N LEU A 519 -15.23 23.42 -5.00
CA LEU A 519 -16.38 24.31 -4.98
C LEU A 519 -17.63 23.54 -5.37
N PHE A 520 -18.73 23.88 -4.72
CA PHE A 520 -20.07 23.45 -5.10
C PHE A 520 -20.77 24.63 -5.80
N PRO A 521 -20.67 24.72 -7.14
CA PRO A 521 -21.10 25.93 -7.87
C PRO A 521 -22.61 26.17 -7.83
N GLU A 522 -23.41 25.21 -7.36
CA GLU A 522 -24.84 25.40 -7.09
C GLU A 522 -25.10 26.45 -6.00
N GLY A 523 -24.12 26.72 -5.11
CA GLY A 523 -24.22 27.66 -4.02
C GLY A 523 -25.11 27.22 -2.84
N HIS A 524 -25.84 26.14 -2.96
CA HIS A 524 -26.67 25.55 -1.93
C HIS A 524 -26.87 24.06 -2.09
N ILE A 525 -27.27 23.37 -1.01
CA ILE A 525 -27.58 21.94 -1.05
C ILE A 525 -28.92 21.74 -1.75
N SER A 526 -28.97 20.85 -2.74
CA SER A 526 -30.15 20.52 -3.52
C SER A 526 -31.28 19.96 -2.64
N TYR A 527 -32.50 20.48 -2.84
CA TYR A 527 -33.73 20.02 -2.17
C TYR A 527 -34.31 18.76 -2.81
N ASN A 528 -34.19 18.63 -4.13
CA ASN A 528 -34.82 17.57 -4.93
C ASN A 528 -33.83 16.51 -5.42
N GLY A 529 -32.51 16.69 -5.14
CA GLY A 529 -31.47 15.79 -5.57
C GLY A 529 -31.02 15.97 -7.03
N GLN A 530 -31.57 16.97 -7.72
CA GLN A 530 -31.16 17.33 -9.08
C GLN A 530 -29.98 18.31 -9.06
N ILE A 531 -29.26 18.38 -10.18
CA ILE A 531 -28.20 19.37 -10.38
C ILE A 531 -28.85 20.71 -10.71
N ASN A 532 -28.64 21.71 -9.85
CA ASN A 532 -29.16 23.05 -10.03
C ASN A 532 -28.27 23.87 -10.99
N GLU A 533 -28.66 25.13 -11.25
CA GLU A 533 -27.87 26.06 -12.02
C GLU A 533 -26.56 26.38 -11.31
N PHE A 534 -25.47 26.47 -12.11
CA PHE A 534 -24.15 26.78 -11.59
C PHE A 534 -23.93 28.30 -11.58
N GLN A 535 -23.47 28.81 -10.44
CA GLN A 535 -23.10 30.21 -10.26
C GLN A 535 -21.75 30.51 -10.93
N LYS A 536 -21.60 31.70 -11.50
CA LYS A 536 -20.40 32.13 -12.25
C LYS A 536 -19.19 32.43 -11.38
N GLY A 537 -19.28 32.32 -10.05
CA GLY A 537 -18.19 32.67 -9.13
C GLY A 537 -16.86 31.97 -9.42
N PHE A 538 -16.87 30.73 -9.86
CA PHE A 538 -15.65 29.98 -10.19
C PHE A 538 -15.03 30.43 -11.53
N GLU A 539 -15.76 31.06 -12.44
CA GLU A 539 -15.22 31.64 -13.68
C GLU A 539 -14.21 32.73 -13.35
N HIS A 540 -14.45 33.54 -12.30
CA HIS A 540 -13.51 34.54 -11.82
C HIS A 540 -12.25 33.91 -11.20
N VAL A 541 -12.36 32.70 -10.64
CA VAL A 541 -11.19 31.94 -10.15
C VAL A 541 -10.32 31.49 -11.31
N LEU A 542 -10.91 30.98 -12.39
CA LEU A 542 -10.20 30.44 -13.55
C LEU A 542 -9.63 31.49 -14.49
N LYS A 543 -10.14 32.74 -14.42
CA LYS A 543 -9.66 33.82 -15.26
C LYS A 543 -8.15 34.03 -15.06
N ASP A 544 -7.38 34.03 -16.13
CA ASP A 544 -5.93 34.25 -16.14
C ASP A 544 -5.08 33.20 -15.38
N LEU A 545 -5.60 31.99 -15.14
CA LEU A 545 -4.88 30.87 -14.53
C LEU A 545 -4.64 29.75 -15.56
N GLU A 546 -3.50 29.78 -16.23
CA GLU A 546 -3.16 28.81 -17.31
C GLU A 546 -2.79 27.40 -16.79
N ASN A 547 -2.20 27.30 -15.59
CA ASN A 547 -1.66 26.06 -15.05
C ASN A 547 -2.59 25.32 -14.06
N VAL A 548 -3.89 25.58 -14.12
CA VAL A 548 -4.89 24.94 -13.27
C VAL A 548 -5.73 23.97 -14.09
N THR A 549 -5.92 22.79 -13.55
CA THR A 549 -6.79 21.77 -14.15
C THR A 549 -8.14 21.75 -13.45
N THR A 550 -9.22 21.90 -14.20
CA THR A 550 -10.59 21.75 -13.67
C THR A 550 -11.05 20.30 -13.83
N VAL A 551 -11.56 19.70 -12.75
CA VAL A 551 -12.07 18.32 -12.78
C VAL A 551 -13.52 18.31 -12.32
N PRO A 552 -14.47 17.90 -13.19
CA PRO A 552 -15.85 17.70 -12.79
C PRO A 552 -15.96 16.51 -11.85
N PHE A 553 -16.79 16.62 -10.82
CA PHE A 553 -17.17 15.49 -10.00
C PHE A 553 -18.67 15.34 -9.86
N TYR A 554 -19.14 14.12 -9.60
CA TYR A 554 -20.53 13.84 -9.35
C TYR A 554 -20.70 12.96 -8.10
N LEU A 555 -21.54 13.40 -7.19
CA LEU A 555 -21.91 12.69 -5.96
C LEU A 555 -23.29 12.06 -6.11
N ARG A 556 -23.40 10.78 -5.77
CA ARG A 556 -24.64 10.01 -5.81
C ARG A 556 -24.88 9.25 -4.51
N GLY A 557 -26.12 9.17 -4.10
CA GLY A 557 -26.57 8.29 -3.01
C GLY A 557 -26.78 8.98 -1.67
N LEU A 558 -26.37 10.26 -1.50
CA LEU A 558 -26.55 11.00 -0.24
C LEU A 558 -27.88 11.74 -0.14
N TRP A 559 -28.52 12.07 -1.27
CA TRP A 559 -29.87 12.64 -1.23
C TRP A 559 -30.87 11.62 -0.65
N GLY A 560 -31.80 12.07 0.17
CA GLY A 560 -32.68 11.20 0.96
C GLY A 560 -32.01 10.59 2.20
N SER A 561 -30.74 10.89 2.51
CA SER A 561 -30.09 10.54 3.78
C SER A 561 -30.49 11.49 4.89
N SER A 562 -30.21 11.13 6.15
CA SER A 562 -30.42 12.02 7.31
C SER A 562 -29.66 13.35 7.17
N PHE A 563 -28.59 13.38 6.38
CA PHE A 563 -27.74 14.55 6.13
C PHE A 563 -28.13 15.36 4.89
N SER A 564 -29.23 15.03 4.21
CA SER A 564 -29.73 15.78 3.05
C SER A 564 -30.84 16.78 3.43
N ARG A 565 -31.18 17.63 2.47
CA ARG A 565 -32.35 18.51 2.57
C ARG A 565 -33.67 17.88 2.08
N ALA A 566 -33.63 16.56 1.77
CA ALA A 566 -34.84 15.84 1.38
C ALA A 566 -35.92 15.86 2.47
N ASP A 567 -37.18 15.75 2.07
CA ASP A 567 -38.31 15.63 2.97
C ASP A 567 -38.22 14.39 3.87
N SER A 568 -38.86 14.42 5.02
CA SER A 568 -38.90 13.34 6.01
C SER A 568 -39.43 12.03 5.44
N PHE A 569 -40.35 12.07 4.50
CA PHE A 569 -40.90 10.92 3.80
C PHE A 569 -39.77 10.14 3.08
N TYR A 570 -38.96 10.82 2.26
CA TYR A 570 -37.87 10.21 1.53
C TYR A 570 -36.74 9.68 2.47
N LYS A 571 -36.47 10.42 3.55
CA LYS A 571 -35.51 9.99 4.57
C LYS A 571 -35.91 8.67 5.23
N ASN A 572 -37.19 8.51 5.55
CA ASN A 572 -37.71 7.32 6.20
C ASN A 572 -37.80 6.11 5.24
N LEU A 573 -38.20 6.36 3.99
CA LEU A 573 -38.25 5.33 2.95
C LEU A 573 -36.89 4.65 2.72
N THR A 574 -35.83 5.41 2.79
CA THR A 574 -34.48 4.93 2.53
C THR A 574 -33.80 4.27 3.75
N LYS A 575 -34.25 4.53 4.97
CA LYS A 575 -33.72 3.85 6.19
C LYS A 575 -33.96 2.34 6.19
N ARG A 576 -35.01 1.87 5.50
CA ARG A 576 -35.43 0.46 5.44
C ARG A 576 -34.63 -0.40 4.44
N GLN A 577 -33.75 0.18 3.63
CA GLN A 577 -33.12 -0.50 2.49
C GLN A 577 -31.71 -1.07 2.75
N GLY A 578 -31.25 -1.16 4.01
CA GLY A 578 -29.90 -1.64 4.35
C GLY A 578 -28.82 -0.58 4.10
N LYS A 579 -27.53 -1.02 3.95
CA LYS A 579 -26.42 -0.09 3.71
C LYS A 579 -26.60 0.64 2.37
N ARG A 580 -26.72 1.97 2.45
CA ARG A 580 -26.88 2.86 1.30
C ARG A 580 -25.62 2.87 0.43
N GLU A 581 -25.77 2.85 -0.87
CA GLU A 581 -24.69 2.98 -1.83
C GLU A 581 -24.36 4.45 -2.07
N ILE A 582 -23.10 4.83 -1.82
CA ILE A 582 -22.56 6.16 -2.12
C ILE A 582 -21.52 5.98 -3.21
N LEU A 583 -21.58 6.81 -4.25
CA LEU A 583 -20.63 6.84 -5.33
C LEU A 583 -20.11 8.25 -5.55
N VAL A 584 -18.79 8.38 -5.62
CA VAL A 584 -18.08 9.59 -6.04
C VAL A 584 -17.43 9.31 -7.39
N ALA A 585 -17.76 10.11 -8.40
CA ALA A 585 -17.15 10.00 -9.71
C ALA A 585 -16.36 11.25 -10.05
N PHE A 586 -15.14 11.09 -10.58
CA PHE A 586 -14.32 12.14 -11.14
C PHE A 586 -14.34 12.04 -12.67
N GLY A 587 -14.77 13.11 -13.35
CA GLY A 587 -14.79 13.22 -14.80
C GLY A 587 -13.40 13.49 -15.39
N LYS A 588 -13.31 13.56 -16.69
CA LYS A 588 -12.04 13.86 -17.39
C LYS A 588 -11.54 15.28 -17.02
N PRO A 589 -10.24 15.47 -16.84
CA PRO A 589 -9.66 16.77 -16.56
C PRO A 589 -9.86 17.72 -17.75
N ILE A 590 -10.11 18.98 -17.44
CA ILE A 590 -10.34 20.08 -18.41
C ILE A 590 -9.24 21.11 -18.17
N HIS A 591 -8.55 21.47 -19.21
CA HIS A 591 -7.50 22.50 -19.22
C HIS A 591 -8.06 23.79 -19.80
N GLY A 592 -7.67 24.92 -19.22
CA GLY A 592 -8.14 26.23 -19.63
C GLY A 592 -9.49 26.64 -19.02
N PHE A 593 -10.03 27.74 -19.53
CA PHE A 593 -11.27 28.33 -19.07
C PHE A 593 -12.51 27.50 -19.47
N ILE A 594 -13.46 27.37 -18.58
CA ILE A 594 -14.79 26.78 -18.82
C ILE A 594 -15.85 27.62 -18.12
N ASP A 595 -16.93 27.92 -18.82
CA ASP A 595 -18.08 28.66 -18.25
C ASP A 595 -19.04 27.77 -17.44
N ALA A 596 -19.94 28.40 -16.70
CA ALA A 596 -20.87 27.73 -15.79
C ALA A 596 -21.82 26.75 -16.51
N THR A 597 -22.30 27.11 -17.70
CA THR A 597 -23.21 26.28 -18.49
C THR A 597 -22.52 25.03 -19.01
N ALA A 598 -21.34 25.19 -19.63
CA ALA A 598 -20.54 24.09 -20.13
C ALA A 598 -20.09 23.16 -18.98
N MET A 599 -19.71 23.73 -17.81
CA MET A 599 -19.34 22.95 -16.65
C MET A 599 -20.50 22.13 -16.08
N LYS A 600 -21.69 22.73 -15.97
CA LYS A 600 -22.92 22.02 -15.57
C LYS A 600 -23.19 20.86 -16.53
N GLN A 601 -23.05 21.06 -17.84
CA GLN A 601 -23.21 20.01 -18.84
C GLN A 601 -22.22 18.86 -18.61
N LYS A 602 -20.95 19.14 -18.32
CA LYS A 602 -19.93 18.11 -18.02
C LYS A 602 -20.28 17.28 -16.77
N VAL A 603 -20.80 17.93 -15.73
CA VAL A 603 -21.26 17.21 -14.52
C VAL A 603 -22.52 16.39 -14.83
N LEU A 604 -23.42 16.88 -15.68
CA LEU A 604 -24.59 16.14 -16.10
C LEU A 604 -24.23 14.90 -16.95
N GLU A 605 -23.32 15.05 -17.93
CA GLU A 605 -22.78 13.93 -18.72
C GLU A 605 -22.15 12.85 -17.82
N LEU A 606 -21.38 13.30 -16.81
CA LEU A 606 -20.80 12.40 -15.81
C LEU A 606 -21.88 11.67 -15.00
N SER A 607 -22.98 12.37 -14.65
CA SER A 607 -24.09 11.75 -13.94
C SER A 607 -24.74 10.61 -14.72
N PHE A 608 -24.93 10.77 -16.02
CA PHE A 608 -25.48 9.72 -16.91
C PHE A 608 -24.57 8.48 -16.93
N SER A 609 -23.26 8.68 -17.09
CA SER A 609 -22.29 7.57 -17.09
C SER A 609 -22.30 6.80 -15.76
N VAL A 610 -22.47 7.51 -14.65
CA VAL A 610 -22.60 6.92 -13.31
C VAL A 610 -23.89 6.10 -13.18
N TRP A 611 -25.03 6.66 -13.65
CA TRP A 611 -26.31 5.97 -13.62
C TRP A 611 -26.29 4.72 -14.48
N GLU A 612 -25.72 4.76 -15.67
CA GLU A 612 -25.56 3.60 -16.56
C GLU A 612 -24.78 2.47 -15.87
N LYS A 613 -23.62 2.80 -15.25
CA LYS A 613 -22.83 1.82 -14.49
C LYS A 613 -23.56 1.20 -13.30
N VAL A 614 -24.43 1.98 -12.64
CA VAL A 614 -25.21 1.49 -11.50
C VAL A 614 -26.35 0.62 -11.99
N MET A 615 -27.03 1.03 -13.07
CA MET A 615 -28.15 0.27 -13.64
C MET A 615 -27.70 -1.04 -14.27
N SER A 616 -26.55 -1.06 -14.95
CA SER A 616 -25.99 -2.31 -15.52
C SER A 616 -25.68 -3.40 -14.48
N LYS A 617 -25.47 -3.00 -13.21
CA LYS A 617 -25.26 -3.95 -12.10
C LYS A 617 -26.55 -4.37 -11.41
N ARG A 618 -27.66 -3.67 -11.65
CA ARG A 618 -28.95 -4.01 -11.07
C ARG A 618 -29.63 -5.09 -11.88
N LYS A 619 -30.25 -6.01 -11.18
CA LYS A 619 -31.10 -7.01 -11.84
C LYS A 619 -32.34 -6.31 -12.38
N PRO A 620 -32.86 -6.73 -13.55
CA PRO A 620 -34.12 -6.19 -14.09
C PRO A 620 -35.26 -6.28 -13.09
N LEU A 621 -36.24 -5.40 -13.19
CA LEU A 621 -37.42 -5.38 -12.33
C LEU A 621 -38.12 -6.76 -12.28
N MET A 622 -38.18 -7.43 -13.43
CA MET A 622 -38.75 -8.79 -13.56
C MET A 622 -38.06 -9.81 -12.67
N HIS A 623 -36.75 -9.69 -12.46
CA HIS A 623 -36.02 -10.59 -11.57
C HIS A 623 -36.40 -10.39 -10.10
N HIS A 624 -36.60 -9.11 -9.68
CA HIS A 624 -37.03 -8.78 -8.32
C HIS A 624 -38.46 -9.24 -8.09
N TRP A 625 -39.35 -9.02 -9.08
CA TRP A 625 -40.72 -9.52 -9.03
C TRP A 625 -40.74 -11.06 -8.91
N LEU A 626 -40.00 -11.78 -9.77
CA LEU A 626 -39.97 -13.24 -9.74
C LEU A 626 -39.43 -13.80 -8.42
N SER A 627 -38.41 -13.14 -7.85
CA SER A 627 -37.86 -13.51 -6.53
C SER A 627 -38.90 -13.32 -5.43
N SER A 628 -39.60 -12.18 -5.41
CA SER A 628 -40.67 -11.90 -4.47
C SER A 628 -41.86 -12.86 -4.63
N ALA A 629 -42.27 -13.12 -5.87
CA ALA A 629 -43.34 -14.02 -6.19
C ALA A 629 -43.05 -15.48 -5.76
N LYS A 630 -41.80 -15.94 -5.96
CA LYS A 630 -41.33 -17.27 -5.49
C LYS A 630 -41.36 -17.38 -3.96
N SER A 631 -41.06 -16.32 -3.25
CA SER A 631 -41.11 -16.32 -1.77
C SER A 631 -42.52 -16.27 -1.21
N ASN A 632 -43.53 -15.93 -2.03
CA ASN A 632 -44.90 -15.73 -1.62
C ASN A 632 -45.88 -16.43 -2.58
N LEU A 633 -45.66 -17.69 -2.98
CA LEU A 633 -46.36 -18.38 -4.04
C LEU A 633 -47.91 -18.36 -3.93
N PHE A 634 -48.45 -18.44 -2.72
CA PHE A 634 -49.90 -18.50 -2.47
C PHE A 634 -50.52 -17.17 -2.19
N LYS A 635 -49.74 -16.08 -2.04
CA LYS A 635 -50.32 -14.74 -1.90
C LYS A 635 -50.88 -14.22 -3.21
N GLU A 636 -51.94 -13.40 -3.10
CA GLU A 636 -52.58 -12.74 -4.23
C GLU A 636 -51.55 -11.86 -4.96
N ALA A 637 -51.43 -12.05 -6.27
CA ALA A 637 -50.44 -11.35 -7.12
C ALA A 637 -51.10 -10.21 -7.91
N THR A 638 -52.26 -10.48 -8.45
CA THR A 638 -53.01 -9.50 -9.28
C THR A 638 -54.50 -9.79 -9.22
N VAL A 639 -55.27 -8.76 -9.46
CA VAL A 639 -56.73 -8.78 -9.62
C VAL A 639 -57.03 -8.07 -10.92
N ASP A 640 -57.80 -8.68 -11.81
CA ASP A 640 -58.22 -8.04 -13.05
C ASP A 640 -59.42 -7.10 -12.82
N ALA A 641 -59.82 -6.39 -13.87
CA ALA A 641 -60.98 -5.47 -13.83
C ALA A 641 -62.31 -6.19 -13.57
N GLN A 642 -62.37 -7.51 -13.75
CA GLN A 642 -63.55 -8.33 -13.51
C GLN A 642 -63.54 -8.99 -12.13
N GLY A 643 -62.55 -8.72 -11.31
CA GLY A 643 -62.42 -9.26 -9.96
C GLY A 643 -61.76 -10.64 -9.89
N THR A 644 -61.26 -11.18 -11.00
CA THR A 644 -60.54 -12.48 -11.01
C THR A 644 -59.17 -12.35 -10.30
N LYS A 645 -58.98 -13.17 -9.29
CA LYS A 645 -57.76 -13.14 -8.46
C LYS A 645 -56.81 -14.24 -8.88
N LEU A 646 -55.56 -13.87 -9.16
CA LEU A 646 -54.47 -14.81 -9.38
C LEU A 646 -53.44 -14.72 -8.22
N ASN A 647 -53.11 -15.87 -7.66
CA ASN A 647 -51.93 -15.95 -6.76
C ASN A 647 -50.64 -15.98 -7.56
N ASN A 648 -49.52 -15.74 -6.87
CA ASN A 648 -48.21 -15.70 -7.53
C ASN A 648 -47.85 -16.98 -8.30
N LEU A 649 -48.25 -18.15 -7.81
CA LEU A 649 -48.01 -19.42 -8.49
C LEU A 649 -48.74 -19.48 -9.85
N LYS A 650 -50.01 -19.16 -9.84
CA LYS A 650 -50.87 -19.13 -11.09
C LYS A 650 -50.37 -18.05 -12.04
N PHE A 651 -49.95 -16.89 -11.52
CA PHE A 651 -49.44 -15.79 -12.33
C PHE A 651 -48.10 -16.15 -12.98
N ILE A 652 -47.17 -16.79 -12.25
CA ILE A 652 -45.90 -17.28 -12.82
C ILE A 652 -46.21 -18.34 -13.93
N ALA A 653 -47.13 -19.27 -13.70
CA ALA A 653 -47.51 -20.26 -14.70
C ALA A 653 -48.08 -19.61 -15.96
N ALA A 654 -48.97 -18.63 -15.81
CA ALA A 654 -49.53 -17.86 -16.94
C ALA A 654 -48.45 -17.12 -17.73
N VAL A 655 -47.49 -16.45 -17.05
CA VAL A 655 -46.34 -15.79 -17.70
C VAL A 655 -45.48 -16.78 -18.48
N LEU A 656 -45.19 -17.95 -17.90
CA LEU A 656 -44.40 -18.98 -18.60
C LEU A 656 -45.11 -19.54 -19.84
N MET A 657 -46.42 -19.78 -19.77
CA MET A 657 -47.23 -20.19 -20.94
C MET A 657 -47.21 -19.09 -22.00
N PHE A 658 -47.44 -17.84 -21.63
CA PHE A 658 -47.40 -16.71 -22.56
C PHE A 658 -46.02 -16.55 -23.24
N VAL A 659 -44.93 -16.69 -22.49
CA VAL A 659 -43.56 -16.63 -23.03
C VAL A 659 -43.33 -17.79 -24.01
N LYS A 660 -43.87 -19.00 -23.74
CA LYS A 660 -43.76 -20.14 -24.63
C LYS A 660 -44.51 -19.88 -25.94
N THR A 661 -45.73 -19.36 -25.88
CA THR A 661 -46.55 -18.99 -27.04
C THR A 661 -45.88 -17.88 -27.86
N LEU A 662 -45.35 -16.83 -27.20
CA LEU A 662 -44.65 -15.77 -27.86
C LEU A 662 -43.38 -16.27 -28.58
N LYS A 663 -42.57 -17.13 -27.94
CA LYS A 663 -41.40 -17.72 -28.58
C LYS A 663 -41.76 -18.55 -29.81
N ALA A 664 -42.86 -19.26 -29.77
CA ALA A 664 -43.33 -20.03 -30.92
C ALA A 664 -43.79 -19.10 -32.06
N ALA A 665 -44.44 -17.99 -31.75
CA ALA A 665 -44.93 -17.03 -32.73
C ALA A 665 -43.80 -16.15 -33.34
N LEU A 666 -42.77 -15.79 -32.55
CA LEU A 666 -41.68 -14.95 -32.99
C LEU A 666 -40.59 -15.66 -33.83
N GLY A 667 -40.47 -16.99 -33.69
CA GLY A 667 -39.41 -17.74 -34.39
C GLY A 667 -38.01 -17.15 -34.10
N ASN A 668 -37.32 -16.64 -35.15
CA ASN A 668 -36.00 -16.03 -35.06
C ASN A 668 -36.02 -14.51 -34.98
N GLU A 669 -37.19 -13.87 -34.89
CA GLU A 669 -37.31 -12.43 -34.80
C GLU A 669 -36.75 -11.88 -33.50
N LYS A 670 -36.00 -10.79 -33.56
CA LYS A 670 -35.32 -10.16 -32.38
C LYS A 670 -36.09 -8.99 -31.78
N MET A 671 -37.13 -8.49 -32.44
CA MET A 671 -37.92 -7.34 -31.98
C MET A 671 -39.41 -7.65 -32.04
N LEU A 672 -40.11 -7.25 -30.99
CA LEU A 672 -41.58 -7.32 -30.91
C LEU A 672 -42.10 -5.91 -30.66
N ALA A 673 -43.01 -5.41 -31.51
CA ALA A 673 -43.78 -4.22 -31.27
C ALA A 673 -45.16 -4.59 -30.73
N CYS A 674 -45.46 -4.17 -29.50
CA CYS A 674 -46.78 -4.35 -28.91
C CYS A 674 -47.65 -3.13 -29.18
N TYR A 675 -48.77 -3.30 -29.85
CA TYR A 675 -49.78 -2.26 -30.06
C TYR A 675 -50.87 -2.41 -28.99
N TYR A 676 -51.12 -1.33 -28.25
CA TYR A 676 -52.25 -1.24 -27.29
C TYR A 676 -53.44 -0.57 -27.97
N GLN A 677 -54.51 -1.27 -28.08
CA GLN A 677 -55.77 -0.67 -28.49
C GLN A 677 -56.71 -0.58 -27.26
N VAL A 678 -57.01 0.63 -26.83
CA VAL A 678 -58.00 0.85 -25.76
C VAL A 678 -59.38 0.79 -26.38
N HIS A 679 -60.12 -0.23 -26.07
CA HIS A 679 -61.54 -0.29 -26.47
C HIS A 679 -62.39 0.65 -25.63
N GLN A 680 -63.47 1.24 -26.19
CA GLN A 680 -64.38 2.17 -25.47
C GLN A 680 -65.01 1.57 -24.20
N SER A 681 -64.85 0.27 -23.95
CA SER A 681 -65.28 -0.48 -22.76
C SER A 681 -64.22 -0.51 -21.63
N GLY A 682 -63.05 0.11 -21.78
CA GLY A 682 -62.01 0.07 -20.78
C GLY A 682 -61.24 -1.26 -20.64
N GLN A 683 -61.41 -2.21 -21.57
CA GLN A 683 -60.64 -3.46 -21.59
C GLN A 683 -59.33 -3.31 -22.38
N LEU A 684 -58.22 -3.67 -21.76
CA LEU A 684 -56.93 -3.80 -22.45
C LEU A 684 -56.93 -5.10 -23.25
N LEU A 685 -56.97 -5.02 -24.59
CA LEU A 685 -56.60 -6.10 -25.48
C LEU A 685 -55.12 -6.01 -25.81
N ILE A 686 -54.37 -7.06 -25.46
CA ILE A 686 -52.95 -7.20 -25.80
C ILE A 686 -52.82 -7.79 -27.19
#